data_f181db99d5bb4814faa299d7e55a88ba
#
_entry.id   f181db99d5bb4814faa299d7e55a88ba
#
_cell.length_a   1.000
_cell.length_b   1.000
_cell.length_c   1.000
_cell.angle_alpha   90.00
_cell.angle_beta   90.00
_cell.angle_gamma   90.00
#
_symmetry.space_group_name_H-M   'P 1'
#
loop_
_entity.id
_entity.type
_entity.pdbx_description
1 polymer ?
#
loop_
_entity_poly.entity_id
_entity_poly.type
_entity_poly.pdbx_seq_one_letter_code
_entity_poly.pdbx_strand_id
1 'polypeptide(L)'
;MTDFCIIGKPIAMIDAAEKTTGSGRYTDDLSLPGMLVGKILHSPYPHARIKNIDGSRAERLDGVVAVVVGKDAPNPYGILPVGHDEHALALDKVRYVGDNVACVVAVTEAIAEKALELIDVNYEILPAYFDPEESMKAQADLIHDNKPNNVEKDYHHVFGDPKKGFADADEIDERRFIANEVTHAAMEPHSTLASFEIDPQTGNAGRLTVWSSTQVPYYLQHKLSLVLEMPMSQIRVIKPLVGGGFGGKSEVIPLEIIAAIAARKAQAPVKITYTREEVFWAHRGRPRTIIDLKTGVKHDGRITAVKARVVQDGGAYCSYGVVTILYSGALLGALYDIPNIQFDGYRVLTNKPACGAMRGHGTVNVRFAFESQLDELAAKIGMDPAEIRRRNLLQPPCITVNGLRVQSYGLPECIEKTVERSGWKERKGKLAKGRGLGIACSHYVSGAANSIIRSDMPHSTVNVKIDRDGGVVIYTGASEIGQGSDTMTAQIAAEVLGCSLRRVKVIAADTDLTPIDIGSYSSRVTFMAGNATLRAAEEVKKLIAAAAAKKMGCEVDELVFRDDVVMRSSGVIAEGLSGQNRPGRDGRERPSPHGTFSPQQAQQASVSGHVEGQILRGSLQQKRKEEGPKDSMTFEEAVVAAIDFHGALTGTGSYAPPPEARGGKHKGAGVGPSPAYSYSAQVAEVSVDEDTGEVTVHKVWAAHDCGRALNPVSVEGQIIGSVWMGMGQALTEEMVWKDGLLMNPGMLEYRSPSAIESPEVEAIIVESVDPEGPFGAKECSEGSLAATIPAIANAIYDAVGVRLREAPFTPERVLTALRAKKNGKALNLTEGVDPTSPVRFREHGGALCYKGKGPERHALDRSRCGTSSVPGGAD
;
A
#
# COMPACT_ATOMS: atom_id res chain seq x y z
N MET A 1 1.67 -31.67 -11.78
CA MET A 1 2.00 -30.41 -11.04
C MET A 1 3.50 -30.42 -10.85
N THR A 2 4.19 -29.36 -11.22
CA THR A 2 5.63 -29.20 -10.94
C THR A 2 5.83 -29.20 -9.44
N ASP A 3 6.62 -30.11 -8.89
CA ASP A 3 6.92 -30.17 -7.46
C ASP A 3 8.04 -29.18 -7.16
N PHE A 4 7.67 -27.96 -6.70
CA PHE A 4 8.60 -26.92 -6.28
C PHE A 4 9.20 -27.19 -4.90
N CYS A 5 10.48 -26.88 -4.73
CA CYS A 5 11.18 -27.07 -3.46
C CYS A 5 10.87 -25.94 -2.47
N ILE A 6 10.72 -24.71 -2.94
CA ILE A 6 10.62 -23.49 -2.15
C ILE A 6 9.29 -22.76 -2.42
N ILE A 7 8.93 -22.62 -3.69
CA ILE A 7 7.68 -21.95 -4.09
C ILE A 7 6.47 -22.76 -3.59
N GLY A 8 5.49 -22.05 -3.01
CA GLY A 8 4.31 -22.66 -2.41
C GLY A 8 4.52 -23.24 -1.01
N LYS A 9 5.70 -23.05 -0.42
CA LYS A 9 5.99 -23.50 0.95
C LYS A 9 5.82 -22.35 1.95
N PRO A 10 5.35 -22.62 3.20
CA PRO A 10 5.28 -21.63 4.26
C PRO A 10 6.67 -21.29 4.78
N ILE A 11 7.17 -20.11 4.47
CA ILE A 11 8.52 -19.66 4.80
C ILE A 11 8.42 -18.37 5.61
N ALA A 12 9.16 -18.29 6.73
CA ALA A 12 9.27 -17.06 7.51
C ALA A 12 9.97 -15.97 6.69
N MET A 13 9.61 -14.72 6.93
CA MET A 13 10.29 -13.57 6.31
C MET A 13 11.78 -13.58 6.66
N ILE A 14 12.64 -13.29 5.68
CA ILE A 14 14.11 -13.31 5.86
C ILE A 14 14.60 -12.24 6.86
N ASP A 15 13.83 -11.16 7.03
CA ASP A 15 14.06 -10.06 7.96
C ASP A 15 13.30 -10.20 9.30
N ALA A 16 12.60 -11.33 9.52
CA ALA A 16 11.78 -11.52 10.70
C ALA A 16 12.60 -11.44 12.01
N ALA A 17 13.83 -11.98 12.01
CA ALA A 17 14.66 -11.98 13.19
C ALA A 17 15.03 -10.56 13.66
N GLU A 18 15.44 -9.68 12.75
CA GLU A 18 15.81 -8.30 13.10
C GLU A 18 14.59 -7.48 13.55
N LYS A 19 13.41 -7.72 12.96
CA LYS A 19 12.16 -7.05 13.35
C LYS A 19 11.67 -7.50 14.73
N THR A 20 11.69 -8.80 15.01
CA THR A 20 11.16 -9.36 16.26
C THR A 20 12.09 -9.20 17.46
N THR A 21 13.40 -9.09 17.24
CA THR A 21 14.39 -8.84 18.30
C THR A 21 14.63 -7.36 18.58
N GLY A 22 14.05 -6.46 17.78
CA GLY A 22 14.26 -5.01 17.89
C GLY A 22 15.65 -4.54 17.45
N SER A 23 16.42 -5.38 16.73
CA SER A 23 17.72 -4.99 16.17
C SER A 23 17.59 -4.27 14.84
N GLY A 24 16.42 -4.35 14.20
CA GLY A 24 16.12 -3.64 12.95
C GLY A 24 16.15 -2.13 13.13
N ARG A 25 16.63 -1.41 12.11
CA ARG A 25 16.77 0.05 12.12
C ARG A 25 15.79 0.70 11.14
N TYR A 26 14.95 1.57 11.67
CA TYR A 26 14.05 2.45 10.94
C TYR A 26 14.71 3.81 10.73
N THR A 27 14.12 4.67 9.91
CA THR A 27 14.75 5.96 9.57
C THR A 27 14.95 6.84 10.82
N ASP A 28 14.00 6.83 11.75
CA ASP A 28 14.11 7.66 12.96
C ASP A 28 15.17 7.15 13.96
N ASP A 29 15.53 5.86 13.89
CA ASP A 29 16.60 5.28 14.72
C ASP A 29 18.02 5.69 14.27
N LEU A 30 18.14 6.27 13.05
CA LEU A 30 19.45 6.61 12.51
C LEU A 30 19.99 7.91 13.13
N SER A 31 21.27 7.95 13.33
CA SER A 31 21.99 9.16 13.76
C SER A 31 23.36 9.26 13.10
N LEU A 32 23.79 10.47 12.81
CA LEU A 32 25.10 10.80 12.24
C LEU A 32 25.83 11.78 13.16
N PRO A 33 27.17 11.75 13.18
CA PRO A 33 27.96 12.76 13.92
C PRO A 33 27.60 14.18 13.49
N GLY A 34 27.36 15.06 14.46
CA GLY A 34 26.99 16.47 14.20
C GLY A 34 25.58 16.65 13.66
N MET A 35 24.71 15.63 13.74
CA MET A 35 23.33 15.69 13.26
C MET A 35 22.52 16.77 13.99
N LEU A 36 21.77 17.54 13.20
CA LEU A 36 20.83 18.56 13.63
C LEU A 36 19.39 18.07 13.50
N VAL A 37 18.48 18.75 14.19
CA VAL A 37 17.04 18.49 14.12
C VAL A 37 16.35 19.58 13.32
N GLY A 38 15.51 19.19 12.36
CA GLY A 38 14.62 20.11 11.65
C GLY A 38 13.19 20.02 12.18
N LYS A 39 12.51 21.16 12.32
CA LYS A 39 11.09 21.28 12.63
C LYS A 39 10.40 22.22 11.65
N ILE A 40 9.18 21.90 11.26
CA ILE A 40 8.44 22.62 10.23
C ILE A 40 7.39 23.53 10.87
N LEU A 41 7.33 24.77 10.40
CA LEU A 41 6.24 25.69 10.68
C LEU A 41 5.11 25.45 9.69
N HIS A 42 3.93 25.13 10.22
CA HIS A 42 2.72 24.89 9.45
C HIS A 42 1.79 26.09 9.42
N SER A 43 1.02 26.23 8.35
CA SER A 43 0.00 27.28 8.23
C SER A 43 -1.15 27.04 9.20
N PRO A 44 -1.57 28.07 9.94
CA PRO A 44 -2.78 28.04 10.75
C PRO A 44 -4.05 28.34 9.90
N TYR A 45 -3.89 28.73 8.64
CA TYR A 45 -4.99 29.15 7.78
C TYR A 45 -5.22 28.15 6.64
N PRO A 46 -6.48 27.88 6.30
CA PRO A 46 -6.81 26.96 5.20
C PRO A 46 -6.55 27.55 3.82
N HIS A 47 -6.55 28.90 3.67
CA HIS A 47 -6.29 29.57 2.41
C HIS A 47 -5.83 31.01 2.69
N ALA A 48 -4.60 31.33 2.36
CA ALA A 48 -4.06 32.67 2.55
C ALA A 48 -2.87 32.95 1.61
N ARG A 49 -2.72 34.20 1.18
CA ARG A 49 -1.48 34.66 0.55
C ARG A 49 -0.43 34.96 1.60
N ILE A 50 0.80 34.57 1.34
CA ILE A 50 1.96 34.94 2.16
C ILE A 50 2.49 36.27 1.66
N LYS A 51 2.40 37.34 2.45
CA LYS A 51 2.96 38.66 2.11
C LYS A 51 4.42 38.76 2.48
N ASN A 52 4.81 38.18 3.62
CA ASN A 52 6.18 38.17 4.11
C ASN A 52 6.37 37.08 5.15
N ILE A 53 7.59 36.53 5.21
CA ILE A 53 8.07 35.63 6.26
C ILE A 53 9.32 36.28 6.85
N ASP A 54 9.31 36.64 8.14
CA ASP A 54 10.45 37.15 8.88
C ASP A 54 10.94 36.12 9.90
N GLY A 55 12.03 35.42 9.57
CA GLY A 55 12.73 34.45 10.41
C GLY A 55 13.87 35.04 11.24
N SER A 56 14.13 36.36 11.14
CA SER A 56 15.34 36.98 11.70
C SER A 56 15.47 36.82 13.21
N ARG A 57 14.35 36.72 13.95
CA ARG A 57 14.36 36.47 15.40
C ARG A 57 14.70 35.02 15.71
N ALA A 58 14.22 34.08 14.91
CA ALA A 58 14.53 32.67 15.02
C ALA A 58 16.02 32.41 14.72
N GLU A 59 16.57 33.02 13.66
CA GLU A 59 17.99 32.89 13.31
C GLU A 59 18.96 33.36 14.39
N ARG A 60 18.54 34.32 15.23
CA ARG A 60 19.36 34.84 16.34
C ARG A 60 19.27 34.04 17.63
N LEU A 61 18.43 33.02 17.67
CA LEU A 61 18.31 32.17 18.87
C LEU A 61 19.51 31.24 18.96
N ASP A 62 20.22 31.25 20.10
CA ASP A 62 21.37 30.39 20.32
C ASP A 62 20.98 28.90 20.09
N GLY A 63 21.80 28.21 19.25
CA GLY A 63 21.58 26.83 18.87
C GLY A 63 20.73 26.63 17.61
N VAL A 64 20.17 27.68 17.01
CA VAL A 64 19.61 27.67 15.66
C VAL A 64 20.75 27.80 14.64
N VAL A 65 20.76 26.93 13.66
CA VAL A 65 21.79 26.85 12.61
C VAL A 65 21.28 27.45 11.30
N ALA A 66 20.01 27.21 10.96
CA ALA A 66 19.41 27.73 9.73
C ALA A 66 17.89 27.86 9.86
N VAL A 67 17.34 28.83 9.13
CA VAL A 67 15.89 28.93 8.85
C VAL A 67 15.70 28.75 7.34
N VAL A 68 14.87 27.83 6.92
CA VAL A 68 14.59 27.50 5.52
C VAL A 68 13.19 27.96 5.17
N VAL A 69 13.03 28.63 4.05
CA VAL A 69 11.75 29.12 3.53
C VAL A 69 11.57 28.76 2.06
N GLY A 70 10.38 28.93 1.51
CA GLY A 70 10.07 28.53 0.12
C GLY A 70 11.04 29.06 -0.94
N LYS A 71 11.65 30.22 -0.73
CA LYS A 71 12.66 30.79 -1.65
C LYS A 71 13.95 29.98 -1.73
N ASP A 72 14.25 29.13 -0.76
CA ASP A 72 15.42 28.24 -0.76
C ASP A 72 15.25 27.04 -1.71
N ALA A 73 14.00 26.73 -2.12
CA ALA A 73 13.65 25.72 -3.12
C ALA A 73 12.38 26.12 -3.88
N PRO A 74 12.48 27.03 -4.83
CA PRO A 74 11.31 27.58 -5.53
C PRO A 74 10.69 26.62 -6.57
N ASN A 75 11.38 25.52 -6.91
CA ASN A 75 10.92 24.64 -7.96
C ASN A 75 9.75 23.76 -7.46
N PRO A 76 8.58 23.76 -8.15
CA PRO A 76 7.48 22.89 -7.77
C PRO A 76 7.78 21.43 -8.11
N TYR A 77 7.13 20.53 -7.40
CA TYR A 77 7.23 19.11 -7.66
C TYR A 77 5.84 18.45 -7.64
N GLY A 78 5.81 17.17 -7.91
CA GLY A 78 4.64 16.30 -7.86
C GLY A 78 5.01 14.94 -8.44
N ILE A 79 4.30 13.90 -8.05
CA ILE A 79 4.58 12.54 -8.50
C ILE A 79 4.21 12.35 -9.98
N LEU A 80 3.09 12.92 -10.41
CA LEU A 80 2.62 12.83 -11.78
C LEU A 80 3.24 13.92 -12.66
N PRO A 81 3.58 13.63 -13.93
CA PRO A 81 4.09 14.65 -14.85
C PRO A 81 3.13 15.83 -15.11
N VAL A 82 1.83 15.61 -14.87
CA VAL A 82 0.77 16.61 -15.09
C VAL A 82 0.41 17.39 -13.82
N GLY A 83 0.99 17.05 -12.67
CA GLY A 83 0.65 17.59 -11.37
C GLY A 83 1.89 18.04 -10.61
N HIS A 84 2.73 18.88 -11.21
CA HIS A 84 3.81 19.58 -10.52
C HIS A 84 3.26 20.89 -9.96
N ASP A 85 2.45 20.81 -8.90
CA ASP A 85 1.68 21.91 -8.35
C ASP A 85 1.96 22.18 -6.85
N GLU A 86 2.86 21.40 -6.25
CA GLU A 86 3.22 21.50 -4.83
C GLU A 86 4.65 22.05 -4.69
N HIS A 87 4.84 22.97 -3.74
CA HIS A 87 6.15 23.41 -3.28
C HIS A 87 6.43 22.75 -1.91
N ALA A 88 7.66 22.35 -1.66
CA ALA A 88 8.03 21.73 -0.39
C ALA A 88 7.75 22.67 0.81
N LEU A 89 7.98 23.97 0.62
CA LEU A 89 7.58 25.06 1.50
C LEU A 89 6.83 26.11 0.67
N ALA A 90 5.69 26.58 1.15
CA ALA A 90 4.86 27.51 0.43
C ALA A 90 5.61 28.80 0.04
N LEU A 91 5.49 29.21 -1.23
CA LEU A 91 6.13 30.41 -1.76
C LEU A 91 5.30 31.66 -1.52
N ASP A 92 4.05 31.62 -2.00
CA ASP A 92 3.17 32.77 -2.13
C ASP A 92 1.78 32.54 -1.53
N LYS A 93 1.36 31.28 -1.40
CA LYS A 93 0.02 30.92 -0.99
C LYS A 93 0.03 29.60 -0.20
N VAL A 94 -0.59 29.60 0.98
CA VAL A 94 -0.95 28.39 1.71
C VAL A 94 -2.36 27.97 1.33
N ARG A 95 -2.60 26.66 1.24
CA ARG A 95 -3.81 26.08 0.64
C ARG A 95 -4.60 25.19 1.56
N TYR A 96 -4.04 24.83 2.74
CA TYR A 96 -4.76 24.07 3.77
C TYR A 96 -4.14 24.35 5.15
N VAL A 97 -4.87 24.06 6.23
CA VAL A 97 -4.33 24.09 7.59
C VAL A 97 -3.32 22.98 7.76
N GLY A 98 -2.07 23.31 8.04
CA GLY A 98 -0.97 22.35 8.08
C GLY A 98 -0.03 22.44 6.86
N ASP A 99 -0.30 23.30 5.87
CA ASP A 99 0.59 23.54 4.73
C ASP A 99 1.96 24.07 5.21
N ASN A 100 3.06 23.60 4.63
CA ASN A 100 4.41 23.88 5.11
C ASN A 100 4.84 25.29 4.73
N VAL A 101 5.31 26.08 5.69
CA VAL A 101 5.68 27.51 5.50
C VAL A 101 7.17 27.76 5.65
N ALA A 102 7.78 27.22 6.69
CA ALA A 102 9.22 27.37 6.98
C ALA A 102 9.73 26.13 7.73
N CYS A 103 11.04 25.95 7.76
CA CYS A 103 11.69 24.95 8.59
C CYS A 103 12.83 25.59 9.38
N VAL A 104 12.90 25.28 10.68
CA VAL A 104 14.03 25.63 11.53
C VAL A 104 14.93 24.41 11.71
N VAL A 105 16.22 24.62 11.59
CA VAL A 105 17.28 23.65 11.86
C VAL A 105 18.04 24.07 13.10
N ALA A 106 18.09 23.22 14.12
CA ALA A 106 18.72 23.54 15.41
C ALA A 106 19.45 22.31 16.00
N VAL A 107 20.27 22.56 16.99
CA VAL A 107 21.05 21.53 17.70
C VAL A 107 20.22 20.59 18.55
N THR A 108 19.01 21.02 18.96
CA THR A 108 18.04 20.18 19.67
C THR A 108 16.61 20.48 19.20
N GLU A 109 15.72 19.51 19.40
CA GLU A 109 14.30 19.64 19.10
C GLU A 109 13.64 20.80 19.84
N ALA A 110 13.89 20.93 21.15
CA ALA A 110 13.33 22.00 21.98
C ALA A 110 13.75 23.41 21.50
N ILE A 111 14.98 23.58 21.00
CA ILE A 111 15.43 24.87 20.43
C ILE A 111 14.71 25.10 19.10
N ALA A 112 14.56 24.07 18.25
CA ALA A 112 13.85 24.19 16.98
C ALA A 112 12.39 24.61 17.19
N GLU A 113 11.68 23.95 18.11
CA GLU A 113 10.29 24.26 18.46
C GLU A 113 10.15 25.72 18.98
N LYS A 114 11.03 26.14 19.90
CA LYS A 114 11.03 27.51 20.39
C LYS A 114 11.32 28.53 19.29
N ALA A 115 12.18 28.19 18.34
CA ALA A 115 12.51 29.07 17.24
C ALA A 115 11.35 29.21 16.24
N LEU A 116 10.51 28.17 16.04
CA LEU A 116 9.30 28.27 15.22
C LEU A 116 8.36 29.37 15.72
N GLU A 117 8.23 29.54 17.04
CA GLU A 117 7.41 30.59 17.66
C GLU A 117 7.94 32.02 17.39
N LEU A 118 9.20 32.16 16.97
CA LEU A 118 9.85 33.43 16.70
C LEU A 118 9.77 33.83 15.21
N ILE A 119 9.21 32.98 14.35
CA ILE A 119 8.99 33.31 12.94
C ILE A 119 7.67 34.06 12.80
N ASP A 120 7.74 35.28 12.25
CA ASP A 120 6.57 36.08 11.96
C ASP A 120 6.16 35.92 10.50
N VAL A 121 4.90 35.51 10.25
CA VAL A 121 4.35 35.37 8.92
C VAL A 121 3.15 36.29 8.75
N ASN A 122 3.21 37.13 7.72
CA ASN A 122 2.13 38.05 7.39
C ASN A 122 1.23 37.41 6.31
N TYR A 123 0.00 37.11 6.68
CA TYR A 123 -0.99 36.46 5.82
C TYR A 123 -2.10 37.45 5.38
N GLU A 124 -2.53 37.30 4.14
CA GLU A 124 -3.80 37.82 3.64
C GLU A 124 -4.76 36.65 3.47
N ILE A 125 -5.78 36.57 4.34
CA ILE A 125 -6.73 35.46 4.36
C ILE A 125 -7.62 35.51 3.13
N LEU A 126 -7.84 34.35 2.50
CA LEU A 126 -8.69 34.15 1.33
C LEU A 126 -9.90 33.28 1.69
N PRO A 127 -11.00 33.35 0.90
CA PRO A 127 -12.07 32.36 1.00
C PRO A 127 -11.58 30.93 0.82
N ALA A 128 -12.17 29.99 1.58
CA ALA A 128 -11.78 28.59 1.57
C ALA A 128 -12.97 27.67 1.21
N TYR A 129 -12.71 26.56 0.55
CA TYR A 129 -13.68 25.58 0.07
C TYR A 129 -13.36 24.20 0.66
N PHE A 130 -14.33 23.60 1.38
CA PHE A 130 -14.13 22.32 2.07
C PHE A 130 -15.02 21.20 1.54
N ASP A 131 -16.09 21.53 0.83
CA ASP A 131 -16.94 20.55 0.12
C ASP A 131 -16.64 20.57 -1.37
N PRO A 132 -16.40 19.41 -2.02
CA PRO A 132 -16.02 19.38 -3.43
C PRO A 132 -17.14 19.84 -4.36
N GLU A 133 -18.43 19.57 -4.06
CA GLU A 133 -19.53 20.01 -4.91
C GLU A 133 -19.76 21.54 -4.81
N GLU A 134 -19.44 22.17 -3.67
CA GLU A 134 -19.40 23.63 -3.55
C GLU A 134 -18.15 24.23 -4.20
N SER A 135 -16.99 23.60 -4.02
CA SER A 135 -15.73 24.05 -4.64
C SER A 135 -15.80 24.11 -6.16
N MET A 136 -16.52 23.19 -6.81
CA MET A 136 -16.75 23.19 -8.26
C MET A 136 -17.54 24.43 -8.76
N LYS A 137 -18.17 25.21 -7.87
CA LYS A 137 -18.94 26.42 -8.23
C LYS A 137 -18.09 27.69 -8.15
N ALA A 138 -16.86 27.59 -7.61
CA ALA A 138 -15.97 28.73 -7.42
C ALA A 138 -15.61 29.43 -8.73
N GLN A 139 -15.69 30.76 -8.74
CA GLN A 139 -15.34 31.61 -9.90
C GLN A 139 -14.15 32.53 -9.59
N ALA A 140 -13.84 32.76 -8.31
CA ALA A 140 -12.77 33.61 -7.83
C ALA A 140 -12.08 32.95 -6.64
N ASP A 141 -10.94 33.48 -6.23
CA ASP A 141 -10.12 32.97 -5.09
C ASP A 141 -9.87 31.46 -5.21
N LEU A 142 -9.50 31.02 -6.42
CA LEU A 142 -9.25 29.63 -6.73
C LEU A 142 -8.05 29.11 -5.92
N ILE A 143 -8.08 27.83 -5.57
CA ILE A 143 -6.99 27.15 -4.85
C ILE A 143 -5.71 27.19 -5.68
N HIS A 144 -5.82 26.88 -6.98
CA HIS A 144 -4.79 27.16 -7.98
C HIS A 144 -5.37 28.03 -9.10
N ASP A 145 -4.73 29.14 -9.40
CA ASP A 145 -5.26 30.15 -10.33
C ASP A 145 -5.45 29.62 -11.77
N ASN A 146 -4.74 28.54 -12.11
CA ASN A 146 -4.83 27.84 -13.40
C ASN A 146 -5.83 26.67 -13.43
N LYS A 147 -6.62 26.45 -12.38
CA LYS A 147 -7.62 25.39 -12.27
C LYS A 147 -9.04 25.96 -12.19
N PRO A 148 -9.71 26.23 -13.32
CA PRO A 148 -11.06 26.81 -13.32
C PRO A 148 -12.03 25.98 -12.48
N ASN A 149 -12.85 26.64 -11.68
CA ASN A 149 -13.85 26.02 -10.82
C ASN A 149 -13.24 25.01 -9.82
N ASN A 150 -11.96 25.15 -9.48
CA ASN A 150 -11.21 24.20 -8.68
C ASN A 150 -11.30 22.73 -9.17
N VAL A 151 -11.64 22.52 -10.43
CA VAL A 151 -11.65 21.18 -11.05
C VAL A 151 -10.24 20.89 -11.54
N GLU A 152 -9.56 19.96 -10.85
CA GLU A 152 -8.24 19.56 -11.26
C GLU A 152 -8.27 18.73 -12.55
N LYS A 153 -9.20 17.77 -12.60
CA LYS A 153 -9.41 16.93 -13.77
C LYS A 153 -10.84 16.40 -13.82
N ASP A 154 -11.37 16.37 -15.02
CA ASP A 154 -12.62 15.71 -15.37
C ASP A 154 -12.39 14.59 -16.40
N TYR A 155 -13.24 13.59 -16.36
CA TYR A 155 -13.22 12.43 -17.26
C TYR A 155 -14.63 12.05 -17.65
N HIS A 156 -14.85 11.89 -18.97
CA HIS A 156 -16.12 11.47 -19.54
C HIS A 156 -15.87 10.30 -20.49
N HIS A 157 -16.26 9.10 -20.09
CA HIS A 157 -16.08 7.89 -20.88
C HIS A 157 -17.40 7.18 -21.11
N VAL A 158 -17.60 6.76 -22.34
CA VAL A 158 -18.75 5.94 -22.74
C VAL A 158 -18.22 4.74 -23.52
N PHE A 159 -18.57 3.55 -23.05
CA PHE A 159 -18.26 2.28 -23.69
C PHE A 159 -19.57 1.53 -23.96
N GLY A 160 -19.70 0.92 -25.15
CA GLY A 160 -20.96 0.35 -25.60
C GLY A 160 -22.03 1.41 -25.90
N ASP A 161 -23.31 1.07 -25.67
CA ASP A 161 -24.46 1.95 -25.78
C ASP A 161 -25.28 1.96 -24.48
N PRO A 162 -24.92 2.79 -23.51
CA PRO A 162 -25.63 2.86 -22.22
C PRO A 162 -27.12 3.21 -22.35
N LYS A 163 -27.51 4.04 -23.34
CA LYS A 163 -28.90 4.39 -23.54
C LYS A 163 -29.74 3.19 -23.91
N LYS A 164 -29.24 2.37 -24.85
CA LYS A 164 -29.87 1.10 -25.22
C LYS A 164 -29.86 0.14 -24.04
N GLY A 165 -28.71 0.01 -23.34
CA GLY A 165 -28.58 -0.85 -22.17
C GLY A 165 -29.61 -0.55 -21.08
N PHE A 166 -29.89 0.72 -20.77
CA PHE A 166 -30.94 1.10 -19.83
C PHE A 166 -32.37 0.91 -20.39
N ALA A 167 -32.57 1.09 -21.68
CA ALA A 167 -33.84 0.80 -22.31
C ALA A 167 -34.20 -0.70 -22.33
N ASP A 168 -33.15 -1.54 -22.41
CA ASP A 168 -33.27 -3.00 -22.41
C ASP A 168 -33.37 -3.58 -20.99
N ALA A 169 -33.16 -2.78 -19.93
CA ALA A 169 -33.21 -3.25 -18.54
C ALA A 169 -34.67 -3.53 -18.12
N ASP A 170 -34.88 -4.59 -17.34
CA ASP A 170 -36.15 -4.90 -16.70
C ASP A 170 -36.28 -4.17 -15.35
N GLU A 171 -35.16 -4.04 -14.62
CA GLU A 171 -35.05 -3.27 -13.38
C GLU A 171 -33.88 -2.29 -13.45
N ILE A 172 -34.12 -1.10 -12.90
CA ILE A 172 -33.11 -0.04 -12.76
C ILE A 172 -33.06 0.43 -11.32
N ASP A 173 -31.87 0.61 -10.80
CA ASP A 173 -31.63 1.28 -9.53
C ASP A 173 -30.70 2.46 -9.72
N GLU A 174 -31.04 3.61 -9.09
CA GLU A 174 -30.24 4.83 -9.12
C GLU A 174 -30.10 5.39 -7.72
N ARG A 175 -28.86 5.50 -7.22
CA ARG A 175 -28.57 5.87 -5.82
C ARG A 175 -27.33 6.72 -5.71
N ARG A 176 -27.29 7.54 -4.64
CA ARG A 176 -26.11 8.25 -4.18
C ARG A 176 -25.48 7.47 -3.04
N PHE A 177 -24.14 7.30 -3.13
CA PHE A 177 -23.29 6.73 -2.08
C PHE A 177 -22.22 7.74 -1.70
N ILE A 178 -21.78 7.70 -0.44
CA ILE A 178 -20.70 8.52 0.09
C ILE A 178 -19.72 7.61 0.83
N ALA A 179 -18.45 7.67 0.45
CA ALA A 179 -17.36 7.09 1.22
C ALA A 179 -16.51 8.23 1.77
N ASN A 180 -16.38 8.29 3.09
CA ASN A 180 -15.64 9.37 3.73
C ASN A 180 -14.12 9.21 3.61
N GLU A 181 -13.41 10.28 3.93
CA GLU A 181 -11.96 10.37 3.84
C GLU A 181 -11.30 9.55 4.94
N VAL A 182 -10.27 8.78 4.59
CA VAL A 182 -9.49 7.98 5.53
C VAL A 182 -8.00 8.08 5.25
N THR A 183 -7.18 7.92 6.28
CA THR A 183 -5.72 7.93 6.18
C THR A 183 -5.11 6.54 6.33
N HIS A 184 -3.85 6.38 5.95
CA HIS A 184 -3.11 5.10 6.00
C HIS A 184 -2.86 4.60 7.41
N ALA A 185 -2.71 5.52 8.37
CA ALA A 185 -2.43 5.24 9.78
C ALA A 185 -1.26 4.26 10.00
N ALA A 186 -0.22 4.33 9.16
CA ALA A 186 0.97 3.50 9.32
C ALA A 186 1.60 3.71 10.70
N MET A 187 2.09 2.62 11.33
CA MET A 187 2.68 2.68 12.68
C MET A 187 3.92 3.57 12.71
N GLU A 188 4.81 3.47 11.72
CA GLU A 188 5.96 4.34 11.56
C GLU A 188 5.53 5.67 10.97
N PRO A 189 5.80 6.83 11.64
CA PRO A 189 5.65 8.16 11.05
C PRO A 189 6.57 8.34 9.84
N HIS A 190 6.35 9.40 9.06
CA HIS A 190 7.30 9.80 8.03
C HIS A 190 8.55 10.39 8.70
N SER A 191 9.73 9.89 8.31
CA SER A 191 11.02 10.36 8.79
C SER A 191 12.03 10.40 7.66
N THR A 192 12.89 11.41 7.67
CA THR A 192 13.97 11.58 6.70
C THR A 192 15.21 12.14 7.38
N LEU A 193 16.35 11.52 7.12
CA LEU A 193 17.68 12.01 7.46
C LEU A 193 18.38 12.35 6.15
N ALA A 194 18.85 13.58 6.01
CA ALA A 194 19.62 14.03 4.85
C ALA A 194 21.01 14.49 5.28
N SER A 195 22.03 14.15 4.50
CA SER A 195 23.41 14.61 4.69
C SER A 195 23.96 15.14 3.36
N PHE A 196 24.48 16.34 3.38
CA PHE A 196 25.08 17.00 2.23
C PHE A 196 26.59 17.15 2.45
N GLU A 197 27.36 16.53 1.59
CA GLU A 197 28.82 16.60 1.63
C GLU A 197 29.30 17.60 0.57
N ILE A 198 30.15 18.54 0.97
CA ILE A 198 30.89 19.38 0.02
C ILE A 198 32.17 18.63 -0.36
N ASP A 199 32.51 18.64 -1.64
CA ASP A 199 33.82 18.18 -2.09
C ASP A 199 34.91 19.11 -1.51
N PRO A 200 35.75 18.64 -0.57
CA PRO A 200 36.74 19.49 0.08
C PRO A 200 37.86 19.97 -0.86
N GLN A 201 38.02 19.33 -2.04
CA GLN A 201 39.06 19.66 -3.00
C GLN A 201 38.60 20.74 -3.99
N THR A 202 37.34 20.71 -4.41
CA THR A 202 36.84 21.63 -5.43
C THR A 202 35.93 22.71 -4.88
N GLY A 203 35.44 22.56 -3.64
CA GLY A 203 34.43 23.44 -3.04
C GLY A 203 33.08 23.40 -3.75
N ASN A 204 32.93 22.50 -4.73
CA ASN A 204 31.71 22.36 -5.51
C ASN A 204 30.66 21.56 -4.74
N ALA A 205 29.40 21.66 -5.18
CA ALA A 205 28.29 20.88 -4.67
C ALA A 205 28.68 19.40 -4.66
N GLY A 206 28.81 18.88 -3.46
CA GLY A 206 29.20 17.51 -3.20
C GLY A 206 28.05 16.55 -3.41
N ARG A 207 27.96 15.56 -2.55
CA ARG A 207 27.00 14.48 -2.63
C ARG A 207 25.90 14.65 -1.59
N LEU A 208 24.66 14.43 -2.02
CA LEU A 208 23.49 14.34 -1.14
C LEU A 208 23.19 12.86 -0.86
N THR A 209 23.16 12.45 0.41
CA THR A 209 22.64 11.15 0.83
C THR A 209 21.39 11.35 1.67
N VAL A 210 20.32 10.66 1.30
CA VAL A 210 19.02 10.74 1.96
C VAL A 210 18.58 9.35 2.42
N TRP A 211 18.33 9.18 3.72
CA TRP A 211 17.66 8.02 4.29
C TRP A 211 16.21 8.40 4.53
N SER A 212 15.28 7.67 3.92
CA SER A 212 13.85 7.98 4.05
C SER A 212 13.00 6.73 4.18
N SER A 213 11.93 6.84 4.96
CA SER A 213 10.87 5.84 5.06
C SER A 213 9.97 5.87 3.81
N THR A 214 10.53 5.59 2.64
CA THR A 214 9.86 5.72 1.34
C THR A 214 9.57 4.37 0.67
N GLN A 215 8.49 4.30 -0.10
CA GLN A 215 8.18 3.18 -1.00
C GLN A 215 8.83 3.32 -2.38
N VAL A 216 9.36 4.52 -2.71
CA VAL A 216 9.75 4.90 -4.07
C VAL A 216 11.11 5.61 -4.15
N PRO A 217 12.22 4.96 -3.73
CA PRO A 217 13.53 5.59 -3.67
C PRO A 217 13.98 6.23 -4.99
N TYR A 218 13.72 5.58 -6.13
CA TYR A 218 14.04 6.10 -7.45
C TYR A 218 13.27 7.38 -7.78
N TYR A 219 11.97 7.44 -7.47
CA TYR A 219 11.21 8.67 -7.68
C TYR A 219 11.66 9.79 -6.74
N LEU A 220 12.01 9.46 -5.50
CA LEU A 220 12.58 10.45 -4.58
C LEU A 220 13.90 11.00 -5.12
N GLN A 221 14.85 10.15 -5.56
CA GLN A 221 16.09 10.57 -6.19
C GLN A 221 15.83 11.49 -7.39
N HIS A 222 14.92 11.09 -8.28
CA HIS A 222 14.58 11.86 -9.47
C HIS A 222 13.94 13.22 -9.12
N LYS A 223 13.04 13.29 -8.13
CA LYS A 223 12.42 14.57 -7.74
C LYS A 223 13.40 15.48 -7.00
N LEU A 224 14.24 14.94 -6.14
CA LEU A 224 15.34 15.71 -5.53
C LEU A 224 16.26 16.31 -6.59
N SER A 225 16.59 15.54 -7.64
CA SER A 225 17.38 16.02 -8.77
C SER A 225 16.75 17.25 -9.46
N LEU A 226 15.43 17.21 -9.67
CA LEU A 226 14.71 18.31 -10.31
C LEU A 226 14.58 19.54 -9.38
N VAL A 227 14.19 19.33 -8.13
CA VAL A 227 13.95 20.44 -7.18
C VAL A 227 15.22 21.14 -6.78
N LEU A 228 16.31 20.38 -6.55
CA LEU A 228 17.60 20.90 -6.11
C LEU A 228 18.53 21.27 -7.26
N GLU A 229 18.13 21.00 -8.51
CA GLU A 229 18.95 21.21 -9.73
C GLU A 229 20.30 20.48 -9.65
N MET A 230 20.26 19.23 -9.14
CA MET A 230 21.45 18.38 -8.98
C MET A 230 21.40 17.17 -9.91
N PRO A 231 22.53 16.71 -10.47
CA PRO A 231 22.57 15.42 -11.18
C PRO A 231 22.15 14.26 -10.28
N MET A 232 21.37 13.32 -10.82
CA MET A 232 20.96 12.11 -10.07
C MET A 232 22.15 11.31 -9.52
N SER A 233 23.28 11.31 -10.23
CA SER A 233 24.52 10.63 -9.81
C SER A 233 25.17 11.22 -8.55
N GLN A 234 24.77 12.43 -8.17
CA GLN A 234 25.20 13.08 -6.92
C GLN A 234 24.19 12.89 -5.77
N ILE A 235 23.10 12.17 -6.01
CA ILE A 235 22.04 11.95 -5.04
C ILE A 235 21.91 10.45 -4.79
N ARG A 236 22.11 10.03 -3.55
CA ARG A 236 21.85 8.67 -3.08
C ARG A 236 20.64 8.66 -2.17
N VAL A 237 19.70 7.77 -2.45
CA VAL A 237 18.55 7.50 -1.59
C VAL A 237 18.66 6.08 -1.04
N ILE A 238 18.57 5.95 0.27
CA ILE A 238 18.62 4.69 1.00
C ILE A 238 17.32 4.53 1.77
N LYS A 239 16.67 3.40 1.60
CA LYS A 239 15.49 3.02 2.36
C LYS A 239 15.89 2.08 3.49
N PRO A 240 15.87 2.50 4.77
CA PRO A 240 15.98 1.62 5.93
C PRO A 240 14.77 0.66 6.03
N LEU A 241 14.57 -0.03 7.14
CA LEU A 241 13.30 -0.71 7.40
C LEU A 241 12.15 0.29 7.36
N VAL A 242 10.98 -0.15 6.90
CA VAL A 242 9.77 0.67 6.81
C VAL A 242 8.65 0.01 7.60
N GLY A 243 8.12 0.74 8.57
CA GLY A 243 7.04 0.31 9.47
C GLY A 243 5.64 0.54 8.91
N GLY A 244 5.41 0.08 7.67
CA GLY A 244 4.15 0.24 6.94
C GLY A 244 4.13 1.48 6.04
N GLY A 245 3.35 1.39 4.96
CA GLY A 245 3.19 2.50 4.02
C GLY A 245 1.78 2.56 3.44
N PHE A 246 1.24 1.43 2.95
CA PHE A 246 -0.12 1.26 2.42
C PHE A 246 -0.49 2.24 1.29
N GLY A 247 0.51 2.90 0.70
CA GLY A 247 0.36 3.98 -0.27
C GLY A 247 0.77 5.37 0.25
N GLY A 248 0.79 5.60 1.56
CA GLY A 248 1.13 6.90 2.17
C GLY A 248 2.59 7.33 2.00
N LYS A 249 3.46 6.41 1.64
CA LYS A 249 4.89 6.63 1.38
C LYS A 249 5.25 6.33 -0.08
N SER A 250 4.25 6.28 -0.98
CA SER A 250 4.42 5.92 -2.41
C SER A 250 4.67 7.10 -3.34
N GLU A 251 4.74 8.30 -2.80
CA GLU A 251 5.12 9.52 -3.49
C GLU A 251 6.13 10.32 -2.66
N VAL A 252 6.70 11.34 -3.26
CA VAL A 252 7.63 12.23 -2.54
C VAL A 252 6.83 13.15 -1.64
N ILE A 253 7.14 13.11 -0.35
CA ILE A 253 6.51 13.93 0.68
C ILE A 253 7.35 15.20 0.90
N PRO A 254 6.74 16.36 1.19
CA PRO A 254 7.47 17.61 1.37
C PRO A 254 8.66 17.53 2.35
N LEU A 255 8.50 16.80 3.45
CA LEU A 255 9.52 16.56 4.48
C LEU A 255 10.85 16.05 3.89
N GLU A 256 10.82 15.20 2.85
CA GLU A 256 12.03 14.64 2.23
C GLU A 256 12.84 15.71 1.50
N ILE A 257 12.14 16.60 0.80
CA ILE A 257 12.74 17.73 0.09
C ILE A 257 13.24 18.78 1.10
N ILE A 258 12.44 19.09 2.13
CA ILE A 258 12.79 20.04 3.18
C ILE A 258 14.06 19.60 3.91
N ALA A 259 14.17 18.31 4.28
CA ALA A 259 15.35 17.76 4.93
C ALA A 259 16.62 17.90 4.05
N ALA A 260 16.51 17.65 2.76
CA ALA A 260 17.61 17.79 1.82
C ALA A 260 18.07 19.25 1.67
N ILE A 261 17.13 20.21 1.58
CA ILE A 261 17.44 21.64 1.52
C ILE A 261 18.05 22.11 2.83
N ALA A 262 17.48 21.67 3.95
CA ALA A 262 17.95 21.99 5.30
C ALA A 262 19.40 21.52 5.51
N ALA A 263 19.72 20.28 5.12
CA ALA A 263 21.08 19.74 5.19
C ALA A 263 22.07 20.53 4.31
N ARG A 264 21.65 20.92 3.09
CA ARG A 264 22.47 21.76 2.20
C ARG A 264 22.73 23.15 2.78
N LYS A 265 21.71 23.78 3.39
CA LYS A 265 21.82 25.12 3.98
C LYS A 265 22.61 25.12 5.28
N ALA A 266 22.39 24.12 6.13
CA ALA A 266 23.08 23.97 7.43
C ALA A 266 24.51 23.40 7.28
N GLN A 267 24.88 22.82 6.14
CA GLN A 267 26.15 22.12 5.91
C GLN A 267 26.43 21.04 6.97
N ALA A 268 25.38 20.34 7.42
CA ALA A 268 25.41 19.30 8.42
C ALA A 268 24.27 18.30 8.16
N PRO A 269 24.34 17.07 8.67
CA PRO A 269 23.23 16.15 8.61
C PRO A 269 22.00 16.70 9.33
N VAL A 270 20.84 16.63 8.70
CA VAL A 270 19.56 17.09 9.28
C VAL A 270 18.55 15.97 9.26
N LYS A 271 17.93 15.68 10.41
CA LYS A 271 16.81 14.76 10.54
C LYS A 271 15.51 15.53 10.79
N ILE A 272 14.47 15.15 10.05
CA ILE A 272 13.10 15.62 10.27
C ILE A 272 12.21 14.38 10.42
N THR A 273 11.48 14.30 11.53
CA THR A 273 10.48 13.26 11.78
C THR A 273 9.16 13.95 12.09
N TYR A 274 8.10 13.58 11.37
CA TYR A 274 6.77 14.06 11.65
C TYR A 274 6.24 13.51 12.97
N THR A 275 5.60 14.35 13.77
CA THR A 275 4.72 13.90 14.85
C THR A 275 3.52 13.14 14.26
N ARG A 276 2.77 12.45 15.10
CA ARG A 276 1.55 11.77 14.63
C ARG A 276 0.53 12.74 14.03
N GLU A 277 0.37 13.93 14.63
CA GLU A 277 -0.50 14.98 14.09
C GLU A 277 -0.03 15.46 12.72
N GLU A 278 1.27 15.72 12.55
CA GLU A 278 1.84 16.12 11.27
C GLU A 278 1.65 15.04 10.19
N VAL A 279 1.72 13.74 10.55
CA VAL A 279 1.39 12.65 9.61
C VAL A 279 -0.07 12.73 9.15
N PHE A 280 -1.01 13.11 10.02
CA PHE A 280 -2.41 13.31 9.65
C PHE A 280 -2.60 14.55 8.78
N TRP A 281 -1.89 15.64 9.04
CA TRP A 281 -1.94 16.86 8.21
C TRP A 281 -1.27 16.70 6.84
N ALA A 282 -0.24 15.87 6.76
CA ALA A 282 0.49 15.60 5.52
C ALA A 282 0.03 14.34 4.79
N HIS A 283 -1.11 13.75 5.19
CA HIS A 283 -1.58 12.48 4.65
C HIS A 283 -1.83 12.55 3.14
N ARG A 284 -1.78 11.40 2.47
CA ARG A 284 -2.11 11.21 1.05
C ARG A 284 -3.17 10.10 0.92
N GLY A 285 -4.15 10.11 1.84
CA GLY A 285 -5.12 9.04 2.03
C GLY A 285 -6.16 8.92 0.93
N ARG A 286 -7.14 8.07 1.18
CA ARG A 286 -8.26 7.85 0.28
C ARG A 286 -9.20 9.06 0.35
N PRO A 287 -9.58 9.67 -0.80
CA PRO A 287 -10.44 10.83 -0.84
C PRO A 287 -11.88 10.52 -0.38
N ARG A 288 -12.52 11.48 0.27
CA ARG A 288 -13.99 11.48 0.33
C ARG A 288 -14.53 11.44 -1.10
N THR A 289 -15.44 10.52 -1.35
CA THR A 289 -15.97 10.28 -2.70
C THR A 289 -17.48 10.23 -2.68
N ILE A 290 -18.10 11.07 -3.52
CA ILE A 290 -19.55 11.11 -3.77
C ILE A 290 -19.80 10.36 -5.06
N ILE A 291 -20.70 9.38 -5.05
CA ILE A 291 -20.94 8.47 -6.16
C ILE A 291 -22.43 8.42 -6.45
N ASP A 292 -22.86 9.00 -7.56
CA ASP A 292 -24.19 8.83 -8.11
C ASP A 292 -24.13 7.65 -9.09
N LEU A 293 -24.72 6.52 -8.71
CA LEU A 293 -24.64 5.26 -9.44
C LEU A 293 -26.01 4.81 -9.94
N LYS A 294 -26.09 4.48 -11.23
CA LYS A 294 -27.25 3.91 -11.88
C LYS A 294 -26.87 2.60 -12.55
N THR A 295 -27.57 1.52 -12.22
CA THR A 295 -27.36 0.20 -12.80
C THR A 295 -28.68 -0.39 -13.28
N GLY A 296 -28.68 -0.96 -14.49
CA GLY A 296 -29.80 -1.70 -15.07
C GLY A 296 -29.49 -3.19 -15.14
N VAL A 297 -30.46 -4.01 -14.84
CA VAL A 297 -30.39 -5.47 -14.91
C VAL A 297 -31.62 -6.08 -15.58
N LYS A 298 -31.47 -7.29 -16.11
CA LYS A 298 -32.56 -8.17 -16.55
C LYS A 298 -33.14 -8.95 -15.37
N HIS A 299 -34.37 -9.49 -15.50
CA HIS A 299 -34.93 -10.40 -14.52
C HIS A 299 -34.09 -11.70 -14.33
N ASP A 300 -33.32 -12.09 -15.34
CA ASP A 300 -32.37 -13.21 -15.25
C ASP A 300 -31.07 -12.84 -14.54
N GLY A 301 -30.91 -11.61 -14.06
CA GLY A 301 -29.79 -11.09 -13.29
C GLY A 301 -28.63 -10.54 -14.13
N ARG A 302 -28.69 -10.54 -15.46
CA ARG A 302 -27.64 -9.96 -16.31
C ARG A 302 -27.64 -8.44 -16.25
N ILE A 303 -26.49 -7.85 -16.02
CA ILE A 303 -26.27 -6.40 -16.05
C ILE A 303 -26.37 -5.91 -17.49
N THR A 304 -27.18 -4.87 -17.73
CA THR A 304 -27.36 -4.30 -19.06
C THR A 304 -26.58 -3.00 -19.26
N ALA A 305 -26.49 -2.17 -18.23
CA ALA A 305 -25.70 -0.94 -18.25
C ALA A 305 -25.34 -0.45 -16.84
N VAL A 306 -24.22 0.26 -16.75
CA VAL A 306 -23.80 1.00 -15.56
C VAL A 306 -23.48 2.43 -15.93
N LYS A 307 -24.01 3.40 -15.17
CA LYS A 307 -23.64 4.82 -15.25
C LYS A 307 -23.21 5.29 -13.88
N ALA A 308 -22.01 5.84 -13.78
CA ALA A 308 -21.45 6.41 -12.56
C ALA A 308 -21.04 7.86 -12.76
N ARG A 309 -21.52 8.78 -11.91
CA ARG A 309 -20.95 10.11 -11.71
C ARG A 309 -20.21 10.09 -10.39
N VAL A 310 -18.92 10.39 -10.43
CA VAL A 310 -18.04 10.31 -9.26
C VAL A 310 -17.36 11.65 -9.05
N VAL A 311 -17.54 12.23 -7.86
CA VAL A 311 -16.85 13.44 -7.40
C VAL A 311 -15.93 13.08 -6.26
N GLN A 312 -14.63 13.30 -6.45
CA GLN A 312 -13.61 13.06 -5.43
C GLN A 312 -13.10 14.38 -4.85
N ASP A 313 -13.10 14.47 -3.54
CA ASP A 313 -12.42 15.53 -2.80
C ASP A 313 -10.90 15.35 -2.92
N GLY A 314 -10.28 16.26 -3.66
CA GLY A 314 -8.88 16.17 -4.02
C GLY A 314 -7.93 16.67 -2.95
N GLY A 315 -8.41 17.49 -2.05
CA GLY A 315 -7.53 18.34 -1.26
C GLY A 315 -6.83 19.40 -2.12
N ALA A 316 -5.79 20.00 -1.58
CA ALA A 316 -5.16 21.20 -2.15
C ALA A 316 -4.21 20.95 -3.33
N TYR A 317 -3.75 19.72 -3.54
CA TYR A 317 -2.73 19.38 -4.53
C TYR A 317 -3.04 18.11 -5.30
N CYS A 318 -2.38 17.94 -6.45
CA CYS A 318 -2.59 16.82 -7.37
C CYS A 318 -2.32 15.44 -6.75
N SER A 319 -1.12 15.25 -6.17
CA SER A 319 -0.71 13.93 -5.68
C SER A 319 -0.96 12.82 -6.73
N TYR A 320 -1.45 11.65 -6.33
CA TYR A 320 -1.95 10.60 -7.22
C TYR A 320 -3.43 10.79 -7.64
N GLY A 321 -4.06 11.91 -7.30
CA GLY A 321 -5.49 12.10 -7.45
C GLY A 321 -6.06 11.91 -8.84
N VAL A 322 -5.34 12.37 -9.86
CA VAL A 322 -5.71 12.15 -11.28
C VAL A 322 -5.77 10.65 -11.62
N VAL A 323 -4.87 9.84 -11.07
CA VAL A 323 -4.88 8.38 -11.24
C VAL A 323 -6.01 7.76 -10.42
N THR A 324 -6.31 8.29 -9.23
CA THR A 324 -7.38 7.80 -8.35
C THR A 324 -8.74 7.83 -9.05
N ILE A 325 -9.10 8.97 -9.65
CA ILE A 325 -10.39 9.09 -10.35
C ILE A 325 -10.44 8.23 -11.62
N LEU A 326 -9.31 8.06 -12.32
CA LEU A 326 -9.24 7.19 -13.49
C LEU A 326 -9.44 5.72 -13.14
N TYR A 327 -8.79 5.22 -12.08
CA TYR A 327 -9.00 3.85 -11.62
C TYR A 327 -10.44 3.59 -11.20
N SER A 328 -11.12 4.58 -10.59
CA SER A 328 -12.53 4.47 -10.22
C SER A 328 -13.42 4.11 -11.43
N GLY A 329 -13.14 4.68 -12.60
CA GLY A 329 -13.89 4.40 -13.83
C GLY A 329 -13.38 3.16 -14.59
N ALA A 330 -12.05 3.06 -14.76
CA ALA A 330 -11.44 2.01 -15.58
C ALA A 330 -11.70 0.61 -15.02
N LEU A 331 -11.64 0.45 -13.69
CA LEU A 331 -11.78 -0.85 -13.04
C LEU A 331 -13.24 -1.25 -12.72
N LEU A 332 -14.25 -0.49 -13.17
CA LEU A 332 -15.64 -0.95 -13.11
C LEU A 332 -15.85 -2.20 -13.98
N GLY A 333 -15.26 -2.25 -15.17
CA GLY A 333 -15.54 -3.25 -16.20
C GLY A 333 -14.70 -4.54 -16.12
N ALA A 334 -13.73 -4.67 -15.23
CA ALA A 334 -12.85 -5.83 -15.19
C ALA A 334 -13.25 -6.91 -14.15
N LEU A 335 -14.32 -6.67 -13.40
CA LEU A 335 -14.85 -7.64 -12.44
C LEU A 335 -15.90 -8.54 -13.06
N TYR A 336 -16.85 -7.94 -13.78
CA TYR A 336 -17.99 -8.60 -14.41
C TYR A 336 -18.11 -8.27 -15.89
N ASP A 337 -18.88 -9.04 -16.60
CA ASP A 337 -19.31 -8.77 -17.99
C ASP A 337 -20.38 -7.66 -17.99
N ILE A 338 -19.94 -6.42 -18.21
CA ILE A 338 -20.78 -5.23 -18.29
C ILE A 338 -20.72 -4.71 -19.72
N PRO A 339 -21.79 -4.86 -20.52
CA PRO A 339 -21.74 -4.51 -21.94
C PRO A 339 -21.75 -2.99 -22.21
N ASN A 340 -22.23 -2.18 -21.26
CA ASN A 340 -22.41 -0.75 -21.46
C ASN A 340 -22.03 0.02 -20.20
N ILE A 341 -21.04 0.93 -20.31
CA ILE A 341 -20.55 1.75 -19.19
C ILE A 341 -20.51 3.22 -19.59
N GLN A 342 -21.09 4.09 -18.76
CA GLN A 342 -20.83 5.52 -18.78
C GLN A 342 -20.19 5.93 -17.45
N PHE A 343 -19.08 6.66 -17.53
CA PHE A 343 -18.37 7.17 -16.36
C PHE A 343 -18.11 8.66 -16.51
N ASP A 344 -18.59 9.45 -15.56
CA ASP A 344 -18.39 10.90 -15.46
C ASP A 344 -17.66 11.16 -14.13
N GLY A 345 -16.35 11.35 -14.17
CA GLY A 345 -15.48 11.52 -13.01
C GLY A 345 -14.92 12.91 -12.86
N TYR A 346 -14.94 13.44 -11.65
CA TYR A 346 -14.42 14.77 -11.30
C TYR A 346 -13.45 14.64 -10.12
N ARG A 347 -12.23 15.11 -10.31
CA ARG A 347 -11.27 15.37 -9.24
C ARG A 347 -11.33 16.84 -8.91
N VAL A 348 -11.73 17.19 -7.69
CA VAL A 348 -11.99 18.56 -7.27
C VAL A 348 -11.05 18.97 -6.16
N LEU A 349 -10.45 20.14 -6.29
CA LEU A 349 -9.59 20.72 -5.28
C LEU A 349 -10.40 21.31 -4.12
N THR A 350 -9.91 21.16 -2.88
CA THR A 350 -10.45 21.74 -1.66
C THR A 350 -9.32 22.20 -0.76
N ASN A 351 -9.64 23.06 0.22
CA ASN A 351 -8.65 23.57 1.17
C ASN A 351 -8.41 22.59 2.35
N LYS A 352 -8.05 21.35 1.98
CA LYS A 352 -7.65 20.25 2.86
C LYS A 352 -6.34 19.64 2.36
N PRO A 353 -5.64 18.80 3.15
CA PRO A 353 -4.48 18.06 2.65
C PRO A 353 -4.80 17.28 1.38
N ALA A 354 -3.82 17.08 0.53
CA ALA A 354 -4.02 16.32 -0.70
C ALA A 354 -4.39 14.86 -0.42
N CYS A 355 -5.37 14.34 -1.15
CA CYS A 355 -5.71 12.93 -1.16
C CYS A 355 -5.09 12.22 -2.37
N GLY A 356 -4.64 10.99 -2.19
CA GLY A 356 -3.90 10.24 -3.20
C GLY A 356 -4.14 8.73 -3.18
N ALA A 357 -3.05 7.98 -3.21
CA ALA A 357 -3.07 6.54 -3.28
C ALA A 357 -3.16 5.90 -1.88
N MET A 358 -4.13 5.02 -1.69
CA MET A 358 -4.20 4.13 -0.54
C MET A 358 -4.61 2.73 -1.02
N ARG A 359 -4.12 1.69 -0.35
CA ARG A 359 -4.35 0.25 -0.65
C ARG A 359 -5.73 0.00 -1.26
N GLY A 360 -5.81 -0.61 -2.47
CA GLY A 360 -7.01 -0.66 -3.31
C GLY A 360 -7.29 0.64 -4.06
N HIS A 361 -6.23 1.36 -4.46
CA HIS A 361 -6.23 2.70 -5.04
C HIS A 361 -7.31 2.91 -6.09
N GLY A 362 -8.21 3.87 -5.84
CA GLY A 362 -9.32 4.25 -6.74
C GLY A 362 -10.51 3.30 -6.79
N THR A 363 -10.37 2.03 -6.36
CA THR A 363 -11.44 1.04 -6.51
C THR A 363 -12.36 0.91 -5.31
N VAL A 364 -11.87 1.07 -4.10
CA VAL A 364 -12.59 0.73 -2.86
C VAL A 364 -13.93 1.46 -2.76
N ASN A 365 -13.94 2.78 -2.98
CA ASN A 365 -15.14 3.60 -2.81
C ASN A 365 -16.22 3.28 -3.86
N VAL A 366 -15.83 3.17 -5.14
CA VAL A 366 -16.80 2.81 -6.21
C VAL A 366 -17.24 1.36 -6.11
N ARG A 367 -16.41 0.49 -5.58
CA ARG A 367 -16.77 -0.92 -5.34
C ARG A 367 -17.78 -1.04 -4.20
N PHE A 368 -17.62 -0.26 -3.13
CA PHE A 368 -18.63 -0.15 -2.08
C PHE A 368 -20.00 0.18 -2.68
N ALA A 369 -20.07 1.23 -3.51
CA ALA A 369 -21.33 1.62 -4.14
C ALA A 369 -21.89 0.52 -5.06
N PHE A 370 -21.06 -0.02 -5.95
CA PHE A 370 -21.50 -0.95 -6.97
C PHE A 370 -21.95 -2.31 -6.38
N GLU A 371 -21.18 -2.88 -5.47
CA GLU A 371 -21.50 -4.18 -4.85
C GLU A 371 -22.69 -4.10 -3.91
N SER A 372 -22.88 -2.94 -3.23
CA SER A 372 -24.07 -2.70 -2.41
C SER A 372 -25.32 -2.53 -3.27
N GLN A 373 -25.23 -1.80 -4.40
CA GLN A 373 -26.34 -1.63 -5.32
C GLN A 373 -26.71 -2.92 -6.06
N LEU A 374 -25.71 -3.77 -6.38
CA LEU A 374 -25.96 -5.06 -6.99
C LEU A 374 -26.76 -5.99 -6.04
N ASP A 375 -26.48 -5.92 -4.76
CA ASP A 375 -27.25 -6.64 -3.73
C ASP A 375 -28.69 -6.07 -3.59
N GLU A 376 -28.88 -4.75 -3.73
CA GLU A 376 -30.21 -4.12 -3.78
C GLU A 376 -31.00 -4.61 -5.01
N LEU A 377 -30.37 -4.66 -6.18
CA LEU A 377 -30.97 -5.16 -7.42
C LEU A 377 -31.31 -6.65 -7.34
N ALA A 378 -30.44 -7.47 -6.76
CA ALA A 378 -30.72 -8.88 -6.51
C ALA A 378 -32.00 -9.05 -5.68
N ALA A 379 -32.14 -8.28 -4.60
CA ALA A 379 -33.35 -8.30 -3.77
C ALA A 379 -34.61 -7.86 -4.54
N LYS A 380 -34.52 -6.84 -5.41
CA LYS A 380 -35.65 -6.35 -6.22
C LYS A 380 -36.18 -7.39 -7.21
N ILE A 381 -35.27 -8.15 -7.84
CA ILE A 381 -35.64 -9.21 -8.81
C ILE A 381 -35.87 -10.58 -8.15
N GLY A 382 -35.80 -10.65 -6.80
CA GLY A 382 -35.98 -11.89 -6.05
C GLY A 382 -34.88 -12.94 -6.26
N MET A 383 -33.65 -12.52 -6.58
CA MET A 383 -32.49 -13.39 -6.85
C MET A 383 -31.52 -13.42 -5.66
N ASP A 384 -30.89 -14.57 -5.45
CA ASP A 384 -29.81 -14.71 -4.46
C ASP A 384 -28.64 -13.77 -4.81
N PRO A 385 -28.07 -13.01 -3.83
CA PRO A 385 -26.95 -12.10 -4.08
C PRO A 385 -25.70 -12.77 -4.65
N ALA A 386 -25.42 -14.03 -4.32
CA ALA A 386 -24.31 -14.77 -4.94
C ALA A 386 -24.63 -15.14 -6.39
N GLU A 387 -25.90 -15.45 -6.68
CA GLU A 387 -26.34 -15.87 -8.02
C GLU A 387 -26.26 -14.71 -9.02
N ILE A 388 -26.67 -13.51 -8.68
CA ILE A 388 -26.56 -12.35 -9.59
C ILE A 388 -25.10 -12.10 -9.99
N ARG A 389 -24.14 -12.33 -9.06
CA ARG A 389 -22.71 -12.24 -9.35
C ARG A 389 -22.25 -13.32 -10.31
N ARG A 390 -22.72 -14.55 -10.15
CA ARG A 390 -22.42 -15.67 -11.07
C ARG A 390 -22.95 -15.45 -12.48
N ARG A 391 -24.10 -14.78 -12.63
CA ARG A 391 -24.69 -14.47 -13.96
C ARG A 391 -23.86 -13.51 -14.79
N ASN A 392 -22.97 -12.75 -14.14
CA ASN A 392 -22.20 -11.69 -14.77
C ASN A 392 -20.69 -11.97 -14.82
N LEU A 393 -20.29 -13.24 -14.67
CA LEU A 393 -18.87 -13.62 -14.73
C LEU A 393 -18.29 -13.44 -16.14
N LEU A 394 -17.07 -12.94 -16.22
CA LEU A 394 -16.28 -12.89 -17.45
C LEU A 394 -15.97 -14.31 -17.97
N GLN A 395 -15.68 -14.42 -19.26
CA GLN A 395 -15.25 -15.65 -19.93
C GLN A 395 -13.82 -15.50 -20.50
N PRO A 396 -12.78 -15.58 -19.69
CA PRO A 396 -11.39 -15.43 -20.13
C PRO A 396 -10.90 -16.61 -21.01
N PRO A 397 -9.94 -16.37 -21.94
CA PRO A 397 -9.34 -15.06 -22.20
C PRO A 397 -10.31 -14.11 -22.91
N CYS A 398 -10.42 -12.87 -22.42
CA CYS A 398 -11.33 -11.88 -23.00
C CYS A 398 -10.77 -10.46 -22.93
N ILE A 399 -11.42 -9.56 -23.66
CA ILE A 399 -11.20 -8.12 -23.59
C ILE A 399 -12.54 -7.51 -23.17
N THR A 400 -12.51 -6.73 -22.05
CA THR A 400 -13.69 -6.06 -21.54
C THR A 400 -14.19 -4.94 -22.48
N VAL A 401 -15.42 -4.43 -22.28
CA VAL A 401 -15.98 -3.36 -23.11
C VAL A 401 -15.11 -2.11 -23.12
N ASN A 402 -14.36 -1.84 -22.06
CA ASN A 402 -13.43 -0.72 -21.95
C ASN A 402 -11.97 -1.10 -22.28
N GLY A 403 -11.75 -2.25 -22.93
CA GLY A 403 -10.47 -2.62 -23.53
C GLY A 403 -9.44 -3.22 -22.58
N LEU A 404 -9.82 -3.72 -21.40
CA LEU A 404 -8.92 -4.40 -20.47
C LEU A 404 -8.79 -5.87 -20.84
N ARG A 405 -7.55 -6.36 -20.94
CA ARG A 405 -7.24 -7.76 -21.29
C ARG A 405 -7.24 -8.62 -20.03
N VAL A 406 -8.11 -9.62 -19.94
CA VAL A 406 -8.19 -10.59 -18.85
C VAL A 406 -7.75 -11.95 -19.34
N GLN A 407 -6.68 -12.52 -18.75
CA GLN A 407 -6.11 -13.81 -19.14
C GLN A 407 -6.45 -14.94 -18.16
N SER A 408 -6.29 -14.66 -16.86
CA SER A 408 -6.60 -15.57 -15.76
C SER A 408 -7.70 -14.97 -14.88
N TYR A 409 -8.62 -15.81 -14.36
CA TYR A 409 -9.82 -15.32 -13.67
C TYR A 409 -10.32 -16.32 -12.63
N GLY A 410 -9.93 -16.15 -11.38
CA GLY A 410 -10.31 -17.02 -10.27
C GLY A 410 -11.57 -16.62 -9.54
N LEU A 411 -12.30 -15.55 -9.96
CA LEU A 411 -13.50 -15.09 -9.27
C LEU A 411 -14.58 -16.16 -9.11
N PRO A 412 -14.88 -17.03 -10.12
CA PRO A 412 -15.85 -18.10 -9.93
C PRO A 412 -15.51 -18.99 -8.73
N GLU A 413 -14.25 -19.41 -8.61
CA GLU A 413 -13.79 -20.25 -7.51
C GLU A 413 -13.79 -19.48 -6.17
N CYS A 414 -13.46 -18.17 -6.17
CA CYS A 414 -13.56 -17.33 -4.97
C CYS A 414 -15.00 -17.29 -4.46
N ILE A 415 -15.99 -17.10 -5.33
CA ILE A 415 -17.40 -17.09 -4.96
C ILE A 415 -17.84 -18.46 -4.42
N GLU A 416 -17.52 -19.54 -5.12
CA GLU A 416 -17.90 -20.89 -4.69
C GLU A 416 -17.33 -21.25 -3.32
N LYS A 417 -16.04 -21.03 -3.11
CA LYS A 417 -15.38 -21.31 -1.83
C LYS A 417 -15.93 -20.50 -0.68
N THR A 418 -16.20 -19.19 -0.88
CA THR A 418 -16.78 -18.36 0.20
C THR A 418 -18.21 -18.75 0.50
N VAL A 419 -19.03 -19.05 -0.50
CA VAL A 419 -20.42 -19.53 -0.33
C VAL A 419 -20.46 -20.88 0.40
N GLU A 420 -19.59 -21.82 0.03
CA GLU A 420 -19.48 -23.12 0.68
C GLU A 420 -19.00 -23.00 2.13
N ARG A 421 -17.86 -22.34 2.35
CA ARG A 421 -17.21 -22.23 3.68
C ARG A 421 -18.04 -21.44 4.69
N SER A 422 -18.81 -20.44 4.23
CA SER A 422 -19.70 -19.67 5.10
C SER A 422 -21.01 -20.36 5.42
N GLY A 423 -21.33 -21.46 4.74
CA GLY A 423 -22.64 -22.11 4.83
C GLY A 423 -23.76 -21.19 4.32
N TRP A 424 -23.48 -20.38 3.29
CA TRP A 424 -24.38 -19.35 2.76
C TRP A 424 -25.80 -19.85 2.51
N LYS A 425 -25.96 -20.97 1.81
CA LYS A 425 -27.27 -21.52 1.41
C LYS A 425 -28.15 -21.88 2.57
N GLU A 426 -27.57 -22.37 3.65
CA GLU A 426 -28.27 -22.80 4.86
C GLU A 426 -28.50 -21.64 5.84
N ARG A 427 -27.66 -20.59 5.82
CA ARG A 427 -27.60 -19.56 6.85
C ARG A 427 -28.15 -18.21 6.41
N LYS A 428 -28.02 -17.81 5.15
CA LYS A 428 -28.48 -16.51 4.61
C LYS A 428 -29.96 -16.31 4.86
N GLY A 429 -30.33 -15.23 5.54
CA GLY A 429 -31.70 -14.88 5.90
C GLY A 429 -32.33 -15.80 6.96
N LYS A 430 -31.56 -16.69 7.61
CA LYS A 430 -32.04 -17.67 8.60
C LYS A 430 -31.29 -17.59 9.93
N LEU A 431 -30.41 -16.64 10.10
CA LEU A 431 -29.68 -16.39 11.33
C LEU A 431 -30.62 -15.80 12.41
N ALA A 432 -30.17 -15.82 13.66
CA ALA A 432 -30.88 -15.17 14.75
C ALA A 432 -31.16 -13.69 14.45
N LYS A 433 -32.21 -13.13 15.01
CA LYS A 433 -32.55 -11.70 14.85
C LYS A 433 -31.33 -10.82 15.17
N GLY A 434 -31.12 -9.81 14.36
CA GLY A 434 -29.97 -8.93 14.47
C GLY A 434 -28.65 -9.49 13.90
N ARG A 435 -28.63 -10.71 13.37
CA ARG A 435 -27.46 -11.31 12.68
C ARG A 435 -27.72 -11.47 11.20
N GLY A 436 -26.66 -11.26 10.40
CA GLY A 436 -26.79 -11.34 8.95
C GLY A 436 -25.48 -11.72 8.25
N LEU A 437 -25.63 -12.20 7.02
CA LEU A 437 -24.54 -12.52 6.09
C LEU A 437 -24.61 -11.60 4.87
N GLY A 438 -23.47 -11.09 4.44
CA GLY A 438 -23.34 -10.27 3.21
C GLY A 438 -22.21 -10.74 2.35
N ILE A 439 -22.42 -10.78 1.04
CA ILE A 439 -21.41 -11.13 0.05
C ILE A 439 -21.03 -9.92 -0.81
N ALA A 440 -19.75 -9.82 -1.16
CA ALA A 440 -19.25 -8.86 -2.15
C ALA A 440 -18.02 -9.40 -2.87
N CYS A 441 -17.76 -8.87 -4.07
CA CYS A 441 -16.64 -9.23 -4.91
C CYS A 441 -15.77 -8.00 -5.24
N SER A 442 -14.51 -8.25 -5.56
CA SER A 442 -13.58 -7.21 -5.99
C SER A 442 -12.46 -7.75 -6.86
N HIS A 443 -11.67 -6.85 -7.41
CA HIS A 443 -10.47 -7.17 -8.18
C HIS A 443 -9.50 -6.01 -8.13
N TYR A 444 -8.25 -6.26 -8.51
CA TYR A 444 -7.25 -5.21 -8.67
C TYR A 444 -6.20 -5.57 -9.72
N VAL A 445 -5.38 -4.58 -10.09
CA VAL A 445 -4.28 -4.74 -11.04
C VAL A 445 -3.07 -5.42 -10.39
N SER A 446 -2.39 -6.31 -11.10
CA SER A 446 -1.09 -6.86 -10.70
C SER A 446 0.05 -6.03 -11.28
N GLY A 447 0.09 -4.75 -10.86
CA GLY A 447 0.94 -3.71 -11.40
C GLY A 447 0.36 -3.02 -12.63
N ALA A 448 0.49 -1.69 -12.66
CA ALA A 448 0.07 -0.91 -13.82
C ALA A 448 0.92 -1.23 -15.04
N ALA A 449 0.29 -1.47 -16.20
CA ALA A 449 1.01 -1.73 -17.45
C ALA A 449 1.75 -0.50 -18.00
N ASN A 450 1.34 0.71 -17.58
CA ASN A 450 2.00 1.95 -17.95
C ASN A 450 2.67 2.57 -16.72
N SER A 451 3.93 2.96 -16.85
CA SER A 451 4.65 3.69 -15.79
C SER A 451 4.13 5.13 -15.65
N ILE A 452 4.29 5.72 -14.45
CA ILE A 452 3.93 7.12 -14.18
C ILE A 452 4.77 8.06 -15.07
N ILE A 453 6.07 7.86 -15.10
CA ILE A 453 6.96 8.52 -16.05
C ILE A 453 6.93 7.67 -17.31
N ARG A 454 6.21 8.13 -18.32
CA ARG A 454 6.09 7.42 -19.60
C ARG A 454 7.45 7.30 -20.28
N SER A 455 7.94 6.09 -20.33
CA SER A 455 9.17 5.73 -21.04
C SER A 455 9.12 4.25 -21.40
N ASP A 456 9.97 3.82 -22.33
CA ASP A 456 10.13 2.40 -22.69
C ASP A 456 11.10 1.66 -21.75
N MET A 457 11.54 2.30 -20.66
CA MET A 457 12.43 1.68 -19.68
C MET A 457 11.72 0.51 -18.96
N PRO A 458 12.46 -0.53 -18.56
CA PRO A 458 11.93 -1.57 -17.70
C PRO A 458 11.32 -1.01 -16.41
N HIS A 459 10.24 -1.65 -15.94
CA HIS A 459 9.59 -1.28 -14.69
C HIS A 459 10.37 -1.78 -13.47
N SER A 460 11.08 -2.89 -13.62
CA SER A 460 11.96 -3.48 -12.61
C SER A 460 13.17 -4.09 -13.27
N THR A 461 14.32 -3.93 -12.65
CA THR A 461 15.57 -4.63 -12.99
C THR A 461 16.14 -5.22 -11.71
N VAL A 462 16.69 -6.43 -11.80
CA VAL A 462 17.33 -7.15 -10.69
C VAL A 462 18.67 -7.67 -11.17
N ASN A 463 19.68 -7.56 -10.31
CA ASN A 463 20.97 -8.19 -10.50
C ASN A 463 21.17 -9.30 -9.48
N VAL A 464 21.61 -10.46 -9.95
CA VAL A 464 22.00 -11.60 -9.10
C VAL A 464 23.51 -11.79 -9.24
N LYS A 465 24.21 -11.86 -8.11
CA LYS A 465 25.65 -12.15 -8.03
C LYS A 465 25.84 -13.41 -7.19
N ILE A 466 26.76 -14.29 -7.60
CA ILE A 466 27.09 -15.47 -6.81
C ILE A 466 28.56 -15.43 -6.42
N ASP A 467 28.84 -15.58 -5.15
CA ASP A 467 30.17 -15.64 -4.59
C ASP A 467 30.73 -17.07 -4.60
N ARG A 468 32.05 -17.23 -4.43
CA ARG A 468 32.77 -18.50 -4.61
C ARG A 468 32.30 -19.62 -3.66
N ASP A 469 31.75 -19.28 -2.53
CA ASP A 469 31.17 -20.20 -1.54
C ASP A 469 29.73 -20.64 -1.86
N GLY A 470 29.19 -20.20 -2.99
CA GLY A 470 27.80 -20.41 -3.38
C GLY A 470 26.83 -19.45 -2.70
N GLY A 471 27.31 -18.41 -2.04
CA GLY A 471 26.47 -17.31 -1.53
C GLY A 471 25.85 -16.50 -2.66
N VAL A 472 24.54 -16.26 -2.59
CA VAL A 472 23.75 -15.54 -3.61
C VAL A 472 23.39 -14.17 -3.08
N VAL A 473 23.77 -13.11 -3.78
CA VAL A 473 23.41 -11.73 -3.45
C VAL A 473 22.51 -11.17 -4.54
N ILE A 474 21.33 -10.72 -4.16
CA ILE A 474 20.34 -10.11 -5.04
C ILE A 474 20.32 -8.61 -4.79
N TYR A 475 20.41 -7.83 -5.85
CA TYR A 475 20.28 -6.37 -5.82
C TYR A 475 18.98 -5.98 -6.53
N THR A 476 18.05 -5.37 -5.80
CA THR A 476 16.75 -4.94 -6.30
C THR A 476 16.42 -3.52 -5.85
N GLY A 477 15.88 -2.70 -6.75
CA GLY A 477 15.36 -1.37 -6.39
C GLY A 477 13.97 -1.39 -5.75
N ALA A 478 13.30 -2.55 -5.69
CA ALA A 478 12.00 -2.70 -5.02
C ALA A 478 12.11 -2.46 -3.51
N SER A 479 11.07 -1.86 -2.93
CA SER A 479 11.04 -1.51 -1.50
C SER A 479 10.27 -2.54 -0.69
N GLU A 480 10.94 -3.18 0.28
CA GLU A 480 10.28 -3.90 1.37
C GLU A 480 9.65 -2.91 2.35
N ILE A 481 8.35 -3.02 2.58
CA ILE A 481 7.57 -2.15 3.46
C ILE A 481 6.68 -2.93 4.45
N GLY A 482 6.98 -4.21 4.63
CA GLY A 482 6.23 -5.16 5.46
C GLY A 482 5.45 -6.20 4.66
N GLN A 483 5.43 -6.12 3.31
CA GLN A 483 4.68 -7.03 2.45
C GLN A 483 5.44 -8.33 2.10
N GLY A 484 6.74 -8.43 2.44
CA GLY A 484 7.53 -9.64 2.19
C GLY A 484 8.20 -9.70 0.82
N SER A 485 8.43 -8.56 0.15
CA SER A 485 9.04 -8.51 -1.18
C SER A 485 10.45 -9.08 -1.23
N ASP A 486 11.27 -8.81 -0.20
CA ASP A 486 12.63 -9.33 -0.13
C ASP A 486 12.64 -10.85 0.03
N THR A 487 11.72 -11.38 0.84
CA THR A 487 11.53 -12.84 1.00
C THR A 487 11.07 -13.48 -0.31
N MET A 488 10.08 -12.89 -0.97
CA MET A 488 9.58 -13.36 -2.27
C MET A 488 10.68 -13.38 -3.33
N THR A 489 11.48 -12.33 -3.43
CA THR A 489 12.60 -12.23 -4.35
C THR A 489 13.65 -13.32 -4.07
N ALA A 490 13.97 -13.56 -2.78
CA ALA A 490 14.87 -14.64 -2.37
C ALA A 490 14.31 -16.03 -2.73
N GLN A 491 13.01 -16.26 -2.50
CA GLN A 491 12.36 -17.54 -2.84
C GLN A 491 12.41 -17.84 -4.34
N ILE A 492 12.12 -16.84 -5.20
CA ILE A 492 12.18 -17.00 -6.65
C ILE A 492 13.60 -17.36 -7.11
N ALA A 493 14.63 -16.64 -6.63
CA ALA A 493 16.01 -16.90 -7.02
C ALA A 493 16.48 -18.28 -6.52
N ALA A 494 16.18 -18.63 -5.28
CA ALA A 494 16.57 -19.91 -4.69
C ALA A 494 15.90 -21.09 -5.41
N GLU A 495 14.62 -21.00 -5.79
CA GLU A 495 13.93 -22.02 -6.58
C GLU A 495 14.58 -22.21 -7.95
N VAL A 496 14.85 -21.13 -8.67
CA VAL A 496 15.49 -21.18 -9.99
C VAL A 496 16.89 -21.81 -9.90
N LEU A 497 17.67 -21.40 -8.93
CA LEU A 497 19.05 -21.88 -8.74
C LEU A 497 19.13 -23.27 -8.09
N GLY A 498 18.04 -23.78 -7.51
CA GLY A 498 18.00 -25.02 -6.77
C GLY A 498 18.83 -25.01 -5.49
N CYS A 499 19.02 -23.83 -4.88
CA CYS A 499 19.83 -23.64 -3.68
C CYS A 499 18.98 -23.31 -2.44
N SER A 500 19.57 -23.53 -1.25
CA SER A 500 18.94 -23.17 0.02
C SER A 500 18.75 -21.65 0.16
N LEU A 501 17.59 -21.22 0.69
CA LEU A 501 17.34 -19.83 1.06
C LEU A 501 18.39 -19.23 2.00
N ARG A 502 19.06 -20.04 2.82
CA ARG A 502 20.13 -19.59 3.72
C ARG A 502 21.34 -19.02 2.98
N ARG A 503 21.50 -19.34 1.69
CA ARG A 503 22.55 -18.79 0.84
C ARG A 503 22.22 -17.44 0.26
N VAL A 504 20.95 -17.01 0.35
CA VAL A 504 20.44 -15.81 -0.35
C VAL A 504 20.42 -14.62 0.59
N LYS A 505 21.05 -13.53 0.16
CA LYS A 505 20.98 -12.20 0.75
C LYS A 505 20.35 -11.24 -0.24
N VAL A 506 19.43 -10.39 0.22
CA VAL A 506 18.83 -9.33 -0.58
C VAL A 506 19.39 -7.98 -0.13
N ILE A 507 19.82 -7.16 -1.08
CA ILE A 507 20.16 -5.74 -0.91
C ILE A 507 19.11 -4.97 -1.72
N ALA A 508 18.26 -4.22 -1.02
CA ALA A 508 17.11 -3.58 -1.62
C ALA A 508 17.14 -2.06 -1.45
N ALA A 509 16.63 -1.35 -2.47
CA ALA A 509 16.22 0.04 -2.35
C ALA A 509 17.32 1.02 -1.88
N ASP A 510 18.52 0.90 -2.45
CA ASP A 510 19.64 1.84 -2.35
C ASP A 510 20.06 2.27 -3.77
N THR A 511 19.81 3.52 -4.13
CA THR A 511 19.96 3.98 -5.52
C THR A 511 21.39 3.96 -6.06
N ASP A 512 22.40 3.81 -5.21
CA ASP A 512 23.78 3.63 -5.65
C ASP A 512 24.13 2.16 -5.93
N LEU A 513 23.48 1.24 -5.23
CA LEU A 513 23.83 -0.18 -5.26
C LEU A 513 22.86 -0.99 -6.12
N THR A 514 21.60 -0.57 -6.17
CA THR A 514 20.53 -1.34 -6.80
C THR A 514 20.16 -0.79 -8.17
N PRO A 515 19.82 -1.66 -9.11
CA PRO A 515 19.35 -1.21 -10.42
C PRO A 515 17.97 -0.53 -10.31
N ILE A 516 17.55 0.09 -11.41
CA ILE A 516 16.29 0.82 -11.45
C ILE A 516 15.07 -0.07 -11.13
N ASP A 517 14.26 0.42 -10.22
CA ASP A 517 12.89 -0.04 -9.97
C ASP A 517 12.01 1.18 -9.66
N ILE A 518 10.79 1.19 -10.22
CA ILE A 518 9.92 2.35 -10.03
C ILE A 518 9.18 2.36 -8.69
N GLY A 519 9.47 1.41 -7.78
CA GLY A 519 9.02 1.39 -6.39
C GLY A 519 7.86 0.44 -6.10
N SER A 520 7.44 0.39 -4.84
CA SER A 520 6.42 -0.53 -4.32
C SER A 520 5.06 0.17 -4.20
N TYR A 521 4.24 0.09 -5.24
CA TYR A 521 2.87 0.60 -5.33
C TYR A 521 2.07 -0.20 -6.37
N SER A 522 0.74 -0.03 -6.39
CA SER A 522 -0.14 -0.68 -7.39
C SER A 522 0.05 -2.20 -7.48
N SER A 523 0.39 -2.81 -6.36
CA SER A 523 0.61 -4.27 -6.17
C SER A 523 1.54 -4.91 -7.22
N ARG A 524 2.57 -4.16 -7.66
CA ARG A 524 3.41 -4.53 -8.79
C ARG A 524 4.59 -5.44 -8.46
N VAL A 525 5.06 -5.46 -7.21
CA VAL A 525 6.39 -6.00 -6.88
C VAL A 525 6.49 -7.49 -7.18
N THR A 526 5.53 -8.29 -6.74
CA THR A 526 5.52 -9.74 -7.03
C THR A 526 5.57 -10.00 -8.53
N PHE A 527 4.77 -9.28 -9.31
CA PHE A 527 4.70 -9.51 -10.76
C PHE A 527 5.92 -8.96 -11.49
N MET A 528 6.32 -7.70 -11.24
CA MET A 528 7.37 -7.01 -11.99
C MET A 528 8.77 -7.41 -11.52
N ALA A 529 9.08 -7.17 -10.22
CA ALA A 529 10.37 -7.53 -9.66
C ALA A 529 10.56 -9.05 -9.57
N GLY A 530 9.48 -9.81 -9.33
CA GLY A 530 9.52 -11.28 -9.38
C GLY A 530 9.93 -11.82 -10.76
N ASN A 531 9.36 -11.30 -11.85
CA ASN A 531 9.78 -11.67 -13.22
C ASN A 531 11.22 -11.21 -13.53
N ALA A 532 11.63 -10.02 -13.06
CA ALA A 532 13.00 -9.58 -13.23
C ALA A 532 13.98 -10.50 -12.47
N THR A 533 13.63 -10.92 -11.25
CA THR A 533 14.41 -11.88 -10.45
C THR A 533 14.52 -13.24 -11.12
N LEU A 534 13.40 -13.76 -11.62
CA LEU A 534 13.37 -15.02 -12.36
C LEU A 534 14.38 -15.00 -13.51
N ARG A 535 14.32 -13.97 -14.35
CA ARG A 535 15.22 -13.81 -15.52
C ARG A 535 16.69 -13.64 -15.08
N ALA A 536 16.97 -12.86 -14.04
CA ALA A 536 18.33 -12.68 -13.53
C ALA A 536 18.92 -14.00 -13.01
N ALA A 537 18.14 -14.76 -12.25
CA ALA A 537 18.55 -16.05 -11.72
C ALA A 537 18.76 -17.09 -12.84
N GLU A 538 17.90 -17.10 -13.86
CA GLU A 538 18.04 -17.95 -15.04
C GLU A 538 19.33 -17.64 -15.82
N GLU A 539 19.69 -16.37 -15.97
CA GLU A 539 20.95 -15.98 -16.62
C GLU A 539 22.17 -16.53 -15.88
N VAL A 540 22.23 -16.40 -14.56
CA VAL A 540 23.32 -16.97 -13.77
C VAL A 540 23.30 -18.50 -13.80
N LYS A 541 22.12 -19.13 -13.71
CA LYS A 541 21.96 -20.57 -13.78
C LYS A 541 22.53 -21.15 -15.08
N LYS A 542 22.35 -20.48 -16.23
CA LYS A 542 22.92 -20.90 -17.50
C LYS A 542 24.45 -21.01 -17.45
N LEU A 543 25.12 -20.05 -16.78
CA LEU A 543 26.57 -20.06 -16.62
C LEU A 543 27.02 -21.24 -15.75
N ILE A 544 26.31 -21.49 -14.63
CA ILE A 544 26.62 -22.61 -13.73
C ILE A 544 26.36 -23.94 -14.44
N ALA A 545 25.24 -24.07 -15.14
CA ALA A 545 24.85 -25.28 -15.85
C ALA A 545 25.86 -25.64 -16.93
N ALA A 546 26.34 -24.68 -17.73
CA ALA A 546 27.36 -24.92 -18.76
C ALA A 546 28.68 -25.47 -18.18
N ALA A 547 29.14 -24.89 -17.04
CA ALA A 547 30.35 -25.36 -16.38
C ALA A 547 30.18 -26.74 -15.71
N ALA A 548 29.03 -26.96 -15.07
CA ALA A 548 28.68 -28.24 -14.46
C ALA A 548 28.56 -29.35 -15.52
N ALA A 549 27.85 -29.13 -16.63
CA ALA A 549 27.70 -30.08 -17.73
C ALA A 549 29.07 -30.50 -18.29
N LYS A 550 29.95 -29.51 -18.52
CA LYS A 550 31.31 -29.79 -18.99
C LYS A 550 32.11 -30.64 -17.98
N LYS A 551 31.96 -30.37 -16.67
CA LYS A 551 32.66 -31.10 -15.62
C LYS A 551 32.10 -32.51 -15.43
N MET A 552 30.81 -32.70 -15.60
CA MET A 552 30.10 -33.97 -15.46
C MET A 552 30.09 -34.79 -16.77
N GLY A 553 30.47 -34.19 -17.90
CA GLY A 553 30.47 -34.83 -19.21
C GLY A 553 29.04 -35.20 -19.69
N CYS A 554 28.12 -34.26 -19.58
CA CYS A 554 26.72 -34.39 -20.00
C CYS A 554 26.24 -33.13 -20.71
N GLU A 555 25.02 -33.16 -21.25
CA GLU A 555 24.40 -31.98 -21.83
C GLU A 555 23.72 -31.14 -20.75
N VAL A 556 23.51 -29.82 -21.01
CA VAL A 556 22.95 -28.88 -20.02
C VAL A 556 21.50 -29.22 -19.67
N ASP A 557 20.72 -29.70 -20.60
CA ASP A 557 19.32 -30.11 -20.46
C ASP A 557 19.13 -31.43 -19.66
N GLU A 558 20.21 -32.18 -19.47
CA GLU A 558 20.25 -33.35 -18.56
C GLU A 558 20.42 -32.94 -17.09
N LEU A 559 20.69 -31.66 -16.78
CA LEU A 559 20.98 -31.22 -15.42
C LEU A 559 19.73 -30.78 -14.66
N VAL A 560 19.60 -31.26 -13.45
CA VAL A 560 18.60 -30.81 -12.46
C VAL A 560 19.30 -30.14 -11.28
N PHE A 561 18.82 -28.96 -10.93
CA PHE A 561 19.28 -28.16 -9.78
C PHE A 561 18.24 -28.28 -8.66
N ARG A 562 18.62 -28.90 -7.55
CA ARG A 562 17.70 -29.17 -6.44
C ARG A 562 18.45 -29.37 -5.12
N ASP A 563 17.95 -28.77 -4.04
CA ASP A 563 18.42 -29.01 -2.65
C ASP A 563 19.96 -28.87 -2.48
N ASP A 564 20.52 -27.76 -3.01
CA ASP A 564 21.96 -27.46 -3.02
C ASP A 564 22.82 -28.48 -3.82
N VAL A 565 22.20 -29.24 -4.73
CA VAL A 565 22.88 -30.24 -5.58
C VAL A 565 22.55 -30.01 -7.05
N VAL A 566 23.55 -30.19 -7.91
CA VAL A 566 23.39 -30.29 -9.37
C VAL A 566 23.60 -31.74 -9.75
N MET A 567 22.63 -32.38 -10.39
CA MET A 567 22.65 -33.83 -10.72
C MET A 567 22.10 -34.08 -12.12
N ARG A 568 22.43 -35.24 -12.68
CA ARG A 568 21.80 -35.71 -13.94
C ARG A 568 20.36 -36.13 -13.70
N SER A 569 19.48 -35.89 -14.67
CA SER A 569 18.05 -36.25 -14.60
C SER A 569 17.84 -37.77 -14.47
N SER A 570 18.77 -38.62 -14.99
CA SER A 570 18.76 -40.06 -14.80
C SER A 570 18.96 -40.50 -13.33
N GLY A 571 19.58 -39.64 -12.49
CA GLY A 571 19.73 -39.88 -11.05
C GLY A 571 18.44 -39.68 -10.26
N VAL A 572 17.57 -38.80 -10.73
CA VAL A 572 16.27 -38.48 -10.07
C VAL A 572 15.32 -39.70 -10.14
N ILE A 573 15.38 -40.50 -11.20
CA ILE A 573 14.51 -41.69 -11.35
C ILE A 573 14.95 -42.78 -10.36
N ALA A 574 16.25 -42.90 -10.05
CA ALA A 574 16.76 -43.92 -9.14
C ALA A 574 16.43 -43.63 -7.65
N GLU A 575 16.43 -42.36 -7.21
CA GLU A 575 16.06 -42.00 -5.83
C GLU A 575 14.55 -42.05 -5.57
N GLY A 576 13.71 -41.74 -6.57
CA GLY A 576 12.25 -41.82 -6.48
C GLY A 576 11.73 -43.26 -6.27
N LEU A 577 12.49 -44.29 -6.61
CA LEU A 577 12.14 -45.69 -6.41
C LEU A 577 12.65 -46.28 -5.09
N SER A 578 13.61 -45.65 -4.42
CA SER A 578 14.12 -46.09 -3.13
C SER A 578 13.34 -45.55 -1.91
N GLY A 579 12.45 -44.60 -2.11
CA GLY A 579 11.63 -43.96 -1.04
C GLY A 579 10.36 -44.74 -0.65
N GLN A 580 10.04 -45.88 -1.26
CA GLN A 580 8.82 -46.65 -0.96
C GLN A 580 9.04 -47.76 0.08
N ASN A 581 9.67 -47.49 1.22
CA ASN A 581 9.53 -48.37 2.40
C ASN A 581 9.84 -47.60 3.70
N ARG A 582 8.87 -46.82 4.16
CA ARG A 582 8.75 -46.50 5.58
C ARG A 582 7.32 -46.71 6.03
N PRO A 583 7.08 -47.49 7.10
CA PRO A 583 5.75 -47.78 7.59
C PRO A 583 5.11 -46.55 8.20
N GLY A 584 3.81 -46.42 7.98
CA GLY A 584 2.95 -45.33 8.42
C GLY A 584 3.06 -45.08 9.91
N ARG A 585 3.11 -43.81 10.28
CA ARG A 585 2.79 -43.33 11.62
C ARG A 585 1.45 -42.63 11.61
N ASP A 586 0.64 -43.14 12.48
CA ASP A 586 -0.71 -42.76 12.79
C ASP A 586 -0.94 -41.25 12.95
N GLY A 587 -2.20 -40.89 12.70
CA GLY A 587 -2.77 -39.56 12.86
C GLY A 587 -2.56 -39.01 14.26
N ARG A 588 -2.07 -37.77 14.31
CA ARG A 588 -2.25 -36.87 15.43
C ARG A 588 -2.77 -35.53 14.92
N GLU A 589 -3.86 -35.16 15.55
CA GLU A 589 -4.54 -33.88 15.41
C GLU A 589 -3.58 -32.68 15.53
N ARG A 590 -3.85 -31.64 14.76
CA ARG A 590 -3.16 -30.35 14.87
C ARG A 590 -3.55 -29.70 16.20
N PRO A 591 -2.59 -29.21 17.01
CA PRO A 591 -2.95 -28.41 18.18
C PRO A 591 -3.43 -27.03 17.77
N SER A 592 -4.48 -26.58 18.44
CA SER A 592 -5.06 -25.23 18.43
C SER A 592 -4.02 -24.17 18.86
N PRO A 593 -4.11 -22.92 18.36
CA PRO A 593 -3.11 -21.87 18.63
C PRO A 593 -3.33 -21.11 19.95
N HIS A 594 -3.66 -21.79 21.03
CA HIS A 594 -3.71 -21.22 22.38
C HIS A 594 -2.88 -22.04 23.35
N GLY A 595 -1.55 -21.82 23.33
CA GLY A 595 -0.60 -22.33 24.31
C GLY A 595 0.29 -21.21 24.81
N THR A 596 0.06 -20.75 26.03
CA THR A 596 0.91 -19.81 26.75
C THR A 596 2.29 -20.41 27.00
N PHE A 597 3.32 -19.81 26.47
CA PHE A 597 4.71 -20.14 26.77
C PHE A 597 5.11 -19.54 28.13
N SER A 598 5.63 -20.36 29.01
CA SER A 598 6.23 -19.93 30.29
C SER A 598 7.66 -19.44 30.10
N PRO A 599 8.15 -18.47 30.93
CA PRO A 599 9.45 -17.82 30.74
C PRO A 599 10.68 -18.68 31.09
N GLN A 600 10.54 -19.94 31.45
CA GLN A 600 11.65 -20.77 31.94
C GLN A 600 12.40 -21.62 30.89
N GLN A 601 11.96 -21.63 29.63
CA GLN A 601 12.61 -22.41 28.56
C GLN A 601 13.57 -21.61 27.66
N ALA A 602 13.74 -20.32 27.89
CA ALA A 602 14.63 -19.46 27.09
C ALA A 602 16.08 -19.36 27.64
N GLN A 603 16.44 -20.04 28.71
CA GLN A 603 17.74 -19.88 29.39
C GLN A 603 18.77 -21.00 29.17
N GLN A 604 18.52 -21.96 28.28
CA GLN A 604 19.48 -23.08 28.08
C GLN A 604 20.12 -23.16 26.68
N ALA A 605 20.08 -22.12 25.88
CA ALA A 605 20.72 -22.11 24.57
C ALA A 605 21.82 -21.03 24.40
N SER A 606 22.48 -20.65 25.46
CA SER A 606 23.68 -19.84 25.37
C SER A 606 24.71 -20.40 26.29
N VAL A 607 25.66 -21.19 25.83
CA VAL A 607 27.08 -21.26 26.24
C VAL A 607 27.83 -22.31 25.38
N SER A 608 29.01 -21.89 24.95
CA SER A 608 30.15 -22.64 24.43
C SER A 608 30.33 -22.80 22.93
N GLY A 609 31.39 -22.20 22.47
CA GLY A 609 32.03 -22.46 21.17
C GLY A 609 33.08 -21.45 20.73
N HIS A 610 33.98 -21.04 21.63
CA HIS A 610 35.28 -20.52 21.18
C HIS A 610 36.07 -21.68 20.59
N VAL A 611 36.38 -21.64 19.31
CA VAL A 611 37.43 -22.46 18.71
C VAL A 611 38.42 -21.55 18.03
N GLU A 612 39.60 -21.52 18.61
CA GLU A 612 40.81 -20.88 18.08
C GLU A 612 41.19 -21.45 16.71
N GLY A 613 41.41 -20.54 15.73
CA GLY A 613 41.93 -20.89 14.42
C GLY A 613 43.39 -21.28 14.50
N GLN A 614 43.73 -22.55 14.32
CA GLN A 614 45.06 -22.98 13.95
C GLN A 614 45.19 -23.00 12.43
N ILE A 615 46.01 -22.10 11.92
CA ILE A 615 46.46 -22.10 10.50
C ILE A 615 47.44 -23.29 10.33
N LEU A 616 46.98 -24.37 9.75
CA LEU A 616 47.84 -25.43 9.23
C LEU A 616 48.12 -25.18 7.76
N ARG A 617 49.32 -24.63 7.47
CA ARG A 617 49.94 -24.70 6.15
C ARG A 617 50.43 -26.15 5.97
N GLY A 618 49.65 -26.97 5.30
CA GLY A 618 50.04 -28.29 4.82
C GLY A 618 50.04 -28.29 3.28
N SER A 619 51.19 -28.44 2.68
CA SER A 619 51.37 -28.69 1.28
C SER A 619 50.72 -30.01 0.87
N LEU A 620 49.57 -29.96 0.23
CA LEU A 620 48.92 -31.09 -0.42
C LEU A 620 49.08 -30.96 -1.96
N GLN A 621 50.23 -31.39 -2.44
CA GLN A 621 50.30 -32.01 -3.77
C GLN A 621 49.60 -33.37 -3.68
N GLN A 622 48.29 -33.42 -3.72
CA GLN A 622 47.58 -34.65 -3.99
C GLN A 622 47.44 -34.84 -5.49
N LYS A 623 47.95 -35.95 -5.98
CA LYS A 623 47.77 -36.48 -7.33
C LYS A 623 46.30 -36.48 -7.66
N ARG A 624 45.88 -35.72 -8.70
CA ARG A 624 44.57 -35.87 -9.31
C ARG A 624 44.44 -37.33 -9.83
N LYS A 625 43.69 -38.14 -9.09
CA LYS A 625 43.07 -39.33 -9.67
C LYS A 625 42.04 -38.78 -10.66
N GLU A 626 42.05 -39.25 -11.89
CA GLU A 626 40.97 -39.11 -12.85
C GLU A 626 39.75 -39.83 -12.22
N GLU A 627 38.93 -39.08 -11.51
CA GLU A 627 37.61 -39.55 -11.10
C GLU A 627 36.74 -39.59 -12.37
N GLY A 628 36.11 -40.74 -12.64
CA GLY A 628 35.15 -40.88 -13.70
C GLY A 628 34.01 -39.87 -13.58
N PRO A 629 33.13 -39.70 -14.60
CA PRO A 629 32.09 -38.73 -14.61
C PRO A 629 31.21 -38.87 -13.37
N LYS A 630 31.14 -37.82 -12.56
CA LYS A 630 30.28 -37.74 -11.37
C LYS A 630 28.83 -37.55 -11.86
N ASP A 631 27.87 -38.30 -11.33
CA ASP A 631 26.46 -38.14 -11.63
C ASP A 631 25.82 -36.96 -10.86
N SER A 632 26.54 -36.38 -9.89
CA SER A 632 26.13 -35.21 -9.14
C SER A 632 27.32 -34.42 -8.57
N MET A 633 27.11 -33.16 -8.27
CA MET A 633 28.01 -32.28 -7.53
C MET A 633 27.21 -31.35 -6.63
N THR A 634 27.82 -30.80 -5.57
CA THR A 634 27.19 -29.77 -4.75
C THR A 634 27.01 -28.47 -5.56
N PHE A 635 26.06 -27.65 -5.17
CA PHE A 635 25.88 -26.32 -5.75
C PHE A 635 27.16 -25.47 -5.68
N GLU A 636 27.89 -25.53 -4.55
CA GLU A 636 29.19 -24.87 -4.37
C GLU A 636 30.25 -25.36 -5.35
N GLU A 637 30.39 -26.68 -5.55
CA GLU A 637 31.32 -27.24 -6.53
C GLU A 637 30.99 -26.81 -7.96
N ALA A 638 29.70 -26.72 -8.30
CA ALA A 638 29.24 -26.21 -9.58
C ALA A 638 29.53 -24.72 -9.76
N VAL A 639 29.33 -23.92 -8.71
CA VAL A 639 29.67 -22.48 -8.68
C VAL A 639 31.17 -22.28 -8.84
N VAL A 640 32.01 -23.00 -8.09
CA VAL A 640 33.49 -22.94 -8.25
C VAL A 640 33.89 -23.27 -9.67
N ALA A 641 33.34 -24.35 -10.25
CA ALA A 641 33.63 -24.71 -11.64
C ALA A 641 33.22 -23.60 -12.64
N ALA A 642 32.08 -22.95 -12.39
CA ALA A 642 31.60 -21.85 -13.20
C ALA A 642 32.50 -20.60 -13.09
N ILE A 643 32.94 -20.23 -11.88
CA ILE A 643 33.86 -19.12 -11.65
C ILE A 643 35.21 -19.40 -12.32
N ASP A 644 35.73 -20.60 -12.20
CA ASP A 644 37.01 -20.98 -12.85
C ASP A 644 36.91 -20.92 -14.39
N PHE A 645 35.72 -21.06 -14.96
CA PHE A 645 35.49 -21.03 -16.39
C PHE A 645 35.09 -19.67 -16.94
N HIS A 646 34.21 -18.92 -16.22
CA HIS A 646 33.62 -17.66 -16.68
C HIS A 646 34.14 -16.41 -15.96
N GLY A 647 34.80 -16.57 -14.81
CA GLY A 647 35.11 -15.46 -13.90
C GLY A 647 33.92 -15.11 -12.99
N ALA A 648 33.62 -13.83 -12.84
CA ALA A 648 32.53 -13.42 -11.97
C ALA A 648 31.14 -13.90 -12.47
N LEU A 649 30.36 -14.47 -11.56
CA LEU A 649 29.00 -14.93 -11.87
C LEU A 649 27.99 -13.83 -11.54
N THR A 650 27.49 -13.20 -12.57
CA THR A 650 26.46 -12.16 -12.45
C THR A 650 25.41 -12.34 -13.54
N GLY A 651 24.15 -12.09 -13.20
CA GLY A 651 23.04 -12.08 -14.13
C GLY A 651 22.16 -10.87 -13.91
N THR A 652 21.62 -10.32 -14.99
CA THR A 652 20.73 -9.17 -14.98
C THR A 652 19.42 -9.53 -15.64
N GLY A 653 18.32 -9.36 -14.92
CA GLY A 653 16.98 -9.54 -15.43
C GLY A 653 16.18 -8.25 -15.37
N SER A 654 15.46 -7.96 -16.45
CA SER A 654 14.58 -6.79 -16.52
C SER A 654 13.19 -7.22 -16.96
N TYR A 655 12.17 -6.53 -16.46
CA TYR A 655 10.78 -6.76 -16.84
C TYR A 655 10.05 -5.46 -17.14
N ALA A 656 9.32 -5.44 -18.24
CA ALA A 656 8.29 -4.46 -18.57
C ALA A 656 7.04 -5.22 -19.04
N PRO A 657 5.83 -4.75 -18.74
CA PRO A 657 4.61 -5.34 -19.28
C PRO A 657 4.64 -5.42 -20.81
N PRO A 658 4.15 -6.51 -21.41
CA PRO A 658 4.13 -6.63 -22.86
C PRO A 658 3.22 -5.56 -23.49
N PRO A 659 3.46 -5.17 -24.75
CA PRO A 659 2.68 -4.12 -25.42
C PRO A 659 1.17 -4.38 -25.41
N GLU A 660 0.75 -5.64 -25.51
CA GLU A 660 -0.64 -6.08 -25.51
C GLU A 660 -1.34 -5.81 -24.17
N ALA A 661 -0.58 -5.79 -23.07
CA ALA A 661 -1.10 -5.48 -21.73
C ALA A 661 -1.24 -3.98 -21.49
N ARG A 662 -0.63 -3.13 -22.32
CA ARG A 662 -0.61 -1.66 -22.10
C ARG A 662 -1.91 -0.97 -22.49
N GLY A 663 -2.90 -1.70 -23.01
CA GLY A 663 -4.17 -1.21 -23.51
C GLY A 663 -4.06 -0.58 -24.91
N GLY A 664 -5.14 -0.68 -25.70
CA GLY A 664 -5.23 -0.05 -27.00
C GLY A 664 -5.36 1.49 -26.90
N LYS A 665 -5.53 2.15 -28.04
CA LYS A 665 -5.74 3.61 -28.17
C LYS A 665 -7.08 4.12 -27.58
N HIS A 666 -7.58 3.45 -26.53
CA HIS A 666 -8.87 3.80 -25.94
C HIS A 666 -8.77 5.07 -25.11
N LYS A 667 -9.71 5.97 -25.32
CA LYS A 667 -9.91 7.21 -24.56
C LYS A 667 -9.94 6.89 -23.06
N GLY A 668 -8.88 7.26 -22.33
CA GLY A 668 -8.75 7.05 -20.88
C GLY A 668 -8.08 5.76 -20.43
N ALA A 669 -7.62 4.90 -21.31
CA ALA A 669 -6.95 3.63 -21.00
C ALA A 669 -5.46 3.76 -20.62
N GLY A 670 -4.97 4.94 -20.27
CA GLY A 670 -3.62 5.12 -19.70
C GLY A 670 -3.50 4.58 -18.27
N VAL A 671 -4.65 4.37 -17.60
CA VAL A 671 -4.76 3.85 -16.23
C VAL A 671 -5.80 2.73 -16.23
N GLY A 672 -5.51 1.63 -15.54
CA GLY A 672 -6.35 0.43 -15.51
C GLY A 672 -5.77 -0.77 -16.26
N PRO A 673 -5.11 -0.62 -17.44
CA PRO A 673 -4.40 -1.75 -18.06
C PRO A 673 -3.35 -2.35 -17.13
N SER A 674 -3.33 -3.68 -17.09
CA SER A 674 -2.41 -4.49 -16.29
C SER A 674 -2.06 -5.76 -17.04
N PRO A 675 -0.87 -6.35 -16.83
CA PRO A 675 -0.57 -7.66 -17.37
C PRO A 675 -1.49 -8.75 -16.81
N ALA A 676 -1.91 -8.64 -15.54
CA ALA A 676 -2.83 -9.54 -14.87
C ALA A 676 -3.72 -8.81 -13.86
N TYR A 677 -4.83 -9.44 -13.47
CA TYR A 677 -5.74 -8.97 -12.43
C TYR A 677 -5.96 -10.06 -11.39
N SER A 678 -5.95 -9.67 -10.11
CA SER A 678 -6.41 -10.54 -9.02
C SER A 678 -7.92 -10.39 -8.82
N TYR A 679 -8.52 -11.37 -8.16
CA TYR A 679 -9.95 -11.39 -7.87
C TYR A 679 -10.20 -11.83 -6.44
N SER A 680 -11.26 -11.29 -5.83
CA SER A 680 -11.64 -11.68 -4.46
C SER A 680 -13.16 -11.74 -4.32
N ALA A 681 -13.61 -12.66 -3.49
CA ALA A 681 -14.97 -12.69 -2.97
C ALA A 681 -14.92 -12.82 -1.45
N GLN A 682 -15.79 -12.09 -0.76
CA GLN A 682 -15.87 -12.14 0.69
C GLN A 682 -17.31 -12.32 1.14
N VAL A 683 -17.49 -13.12 2.19
CA VAL A 683 -18.73 -13.20 2.96
C VAL A 683 -18.43 -12.72 4.36
N ALA A 684 -19.17 -11.71 4.83
CA ALA A 684 -19.08 -11.20 6.20
C ALA A 684 -20.27 -11.66 7.03
N GLU A 685 -20.04 -12.05 8.28
CA GLU A 685 -21.06 -12.29 9.28
C GLU A 685 -21.03 -11.19 10.33
N VAL A 686 -22.16 -10.52 10.51
CA VAL A 686 -22.27 -9.42 11.48
C VAL A 686 -23.42 -9.65 12.46
N SER A 687 -23.34 -8.97 13.61
CA SER A 687 -24.51 -8.68 14.44
C SER A 687 -24.67 -7.16 14.57
N VAL A 688 -25.92 -6.73 14.68
CA VAL A 688 -26.31 -5.33 14.88
C VAL A 688 -27.16 -5.26 16.15
N ASP A 689 -26.73 -4.44 17.09
CA ASP A 689 -27.54 -4.07 18.25
C ASP A 689 -28.54 -2.98 17.83
N GLU A 690 -29.83 -3.31 17.82
CA GLU A 690 -30.88 -2.40 17.36
C GLU A 690 -31.12 -1.21 18.33
N ASP A 691 -30.69 -1.31 19.59
CA ASP A 691 -30.85 -0.25 20.59
C ASP A 691 -29.72 0.78 20.55
N THR A 692 -28.49 0.34 20.26
CA THR A 692 -27.30 1.20 20.22
C THR A 692 -26.86 1.54 18.80
N GLY A 693 -27.19 0.71 17.82
CA GLY A 693 -26.69 0.80 16.44
C GLY A 693 -25.28 0.22 16.26
N GLU A 694 -24.72 -0.41 17.30
CA GLU A 694 -23.39 -1.02 17.23
C GLU A 694 -23.37 -2.23 16.30
N VAL A 695 -22.34 -2.31 15.47
CA VAL A 695 -22.11 -3.41 14.53
C VAL A 695 -20.86 -4.18 14.95
N THR A 696 -21.02 -5.48 15.20
CA THR A 696 -19.91 -6.39 15.45
C THR A 696 -19.73 -7.31 14.26
N VAL A 697 -18.52 -7.34 13.71
CA VAL A 697 -18.12 -8.32 12.67
C VAL A 697 -17.58 -9.55 13.38
N HIS A 698 -18.24 -10.69 13.23
CA HIS A 698 -17.84 -11.93 13.88
C HIS A 698 -16.82 -12.70 13.07
N LYS A 699 -17.08 -12.86 11.77
CA LYS A 699 -16.22 -13.64 10.87
C LYS A 699 -16.29 -13.12 9.45
N VAL A 700 -15.16 -13.19 8.75
CA VAL A 700 -15.08 -12.92 7.31
C VAL A 700 -14.42 -14.12 6.63
N TRP A 701 -15.11 -14.73 5.68
CA TRP A 701 -14.54 -15.69 4.74
C TRP A 701 -14.06 -14.92 3.53
N ALA A 702 -12.75 -14.84 3.37
CA ALA A 702 -12.11 -14.01 2.34
C ALA A 702 -11.33 -14.88 1.35
N ALA A 703 -11.94 -15.18 0.20
CA ALA A 703 -11.25 -15.85 -0.89
C ALA A 703 -10.55 -14.83 -1.79
N HIS A 704 -9.30 -15.13 -2.15
CA HIS A 704 -8.50 -14.28 -3.01
C HIS A 704 -7.69 -15.10 -4.02
N ASP A 705 -7.82 -14.75 -5.29
CA ASP A 705 -7.09 -15.28 -6.40
C ASP A 705 -5.77 -14.53 -6.61
N CYS A 706 -4.70 -15.06 -6.05
CA CYS A 706 -3.33 -14.54 -6.16
C CYS A 706 -2.51 -15.21 -7.29
N GLY A 707 -3.14 -15.89 -8.22
CA GLY A 707 -2.44 -16.77 -9.14
C GLY A 707 -1.83 -17.95 -8.39
N ARG A 708 -0.51 -18.11 -8.41
CA ARG A 708 0.17 -19.04 -7.52
C ARG A 708 0.63 -18.36 -6.25
N ALA A 709 0.31 -18.93 -5.09
CA ALA A 709 0.80 -18.46 -3.80
C ALA A 709 2.28 -18.84 -3.64
N LEU A 710 3.19 -17.89 -3.87
CA LEU A 710 4.64 -18.14 -3.73
C LEU A 710 5.01 -18.48 -2.29
N ASN A 711 4.35 -17.78 -1.34
CA ASN A 711 4.44 -18.04 0.09
C ASN A 711 3.04 -17.95 0.72
N PRO A 712 2.37 -19.08 0.99
CA PRO A 712 1.01 -19.10 1.50
C PRO A 712 0.79 -18.30 2.79
N VAL A 713 1.73 -18.35 3.74
CA VAL A 713 1.63 -17.60 5.01
C VAL A 713 1.63 -16.09 4.77
N SER A 714 2.47 -15.61 3.86
CA SER A 714 2.48 -14.19 3.48
C SER A 714 1.20 -13.78 2.78
N VAL A 715 0.65 -14.64 1.91
CA VAL A 715 -0.63 -14.43 1.22
C VAL A 715 -1.77 -14.33 2.24
N GLU A 716 -1.88 -15.28 3.18
CA GLU A 716 -2.87 -15.24 4.25
C GLU A 716 -2.76 -13.96 5.09
N GLY A 717 -1.53 -13.56 5.48
CA GLY A 717 -1.28 -12.31 6.21
C GLY A 717 -1.75 -11.07 5.46
N GLN A 718 -1.57 -11.02 4.13
CA GLN A 718 -2.05 -9.90 3.31
C GLN A 718 -3.59 -9.89 3.21
N ILE A 719 -4.24 -11.05 3.08
CA ILE A 719 -5.71 -11.15 3.06
C ILE A 719 -6.28 -10.67 4.40
N ILE A 720 -5.76 -11.17 5.53
CA ILE A 720 -6.20 -10.79 6.88
C ILE A 720 -6.03 -9.27 7.09
N GLY A 721 -4.86 -8.73 6.75
CA GLY A 721 -4.58 -7.29 6.88
C GLY A 721 -5.46 -6.41 5.99
N SER A 722 -5.92 -6.90 4.82
CA SER A 722 -6.85 -6.16 3.96
C SER A 722 -8.28 -6.19 4.50
N VAL A 723 -8.74 -7.30 5.04
CA VAL A 723 -10.04 -7.39 5.73
C VAL A 723 -10.08 -6.46 6.94
N TRP A 724 -9.03 -6.47 7.76
CA TRP A 724 -8.93 -5.61 8.93
C TRP A 724 -9.00 -4.12 8.57
N MET A 725 -8.23 -3.68 7.56
CA MET A 725 -8.28 -2.30 7.07
C MET A 725 -9.65 -1.95 6.47
N GLY A 726 -10.28 -2.86 5.72
CA GLY A 726 -11.61 -2.67 5.15
C GLY A 726 -12.69 -2.59 6.23
N MET A 727 -12.56 -3.35 7.32
CA MET A 727 -13.45 -3.26 8.47
C MET A 727 -13.35 -1.91 9.17
N GLY A 728 -12.13 -1.39 9.37
CA GLY A 728 -11.92 -0.05 9.93
C GLY A 728 -12.63 1.02 9.11
N GLN A 729 -12.44 1.00 7.79
CA GLN A 729 -13.11 1.94 6.88
C GLN A 729 -14.64 1.74 6.84
N ALA A 730 -15.13 0.52 7.09
CA ALA A 730 -16.56 0.26 7.13
C ALA A 730 -17.21 0.78 8.40
N LEU A 731 -16.53 0.77 9.56
CA LEU A 731 -17.18 0.92 10.86
C LEU A 731 -16.71 2.14 11.67
N THR A 732 -15.43 2.50 11.63
CA THR A 732 -14.84 3.43 12.63
C THR A 732 -13.96 4.52 12.07
N GLU A 733 -13.26 4.29 10.96
CA GLU A 733 -12.25 5.21 10.44
C GLU A 733 -12.88 6.33 9.60
N GLU A 734 -12.66 7.57 10.00
CA GLU A 734 -13.11 8.77 9.30
C GLU A 734 -12.24 9.96 9.70
N MET A 735 -11.78 10.74 8.72
CA MET A 735 -11.16 12.05 8.99
C MET A 735 -12.26 13.09 9.11
N VAL A 736 -12.41 13.64 10.31
CA VAL A 736 -13.48 14.60 10.65
C VAL A 736 -12.97 16.02 10.49
N TRP A 737 -13.52 16.76 9.53
CA TRP A 737 -13.12 18.13 9.25
C TRP A 737 -14.16 19.14 9.73
N LYS A 738 -13.67 20.26 10.30
CA LYS A 738 -14.47 21.43 10.64
C LYS A 738 -13.73 22.69 10.23
N ASP A 739 -14.29 23.45 9.33
CA ASP A 739 -13.71 24.72 8.83
C ASP A 739 -12.24 24.59 8.38
N GLY A 740 -11.89 23.45 7.77
CA GLY A 740 -10.53 23.14 7.33
C GLY A 740 -9.60 22.59 8.41
N LEU A 741 -10.05 22.52 9.65
CA LEU A 741 -9.29 21.93 10.75
C LEU A 741 -9.67 20.45 10.91
N LEU A 742 -8.68 19.56 10.97
CA LEU A 742 -8.88 18.17 11.32
C LEU A 742 -9.13 18.04 12.82
N MET A 743 -10.27 17.43 13.17
CA MET A 743 -10.75 17.36 14.56
C MET A 743 -10.23 16.11 15.29
N ASN A 744 -9.70 15.14 14.56
CA ASN A 744 -9.22 13.86 15.11
C ASN A 744 -7.84 13.46 14.54
N PRO A 745 -6.78 14.29 14.75
CA PRO A 745 -5.46 14.09 14.16
C PRO A 745 -4.58 13.08 14.90
N GLY A 746 -5.15 12.11 15.57
CA GLY A 746 -4.44 11.12 16.38
C GLY A 746 -5.05 9.74 16.33
N MET A 747 -4.26 8.73 16.72
CA MET A 747 -4.70 7.32 16.71
C MET A 747 -5.79 7.03 17.75
N LEU A 748 -5.95 7.89 18.76
CA LEU A 748 -6.99 7.74 19.77
C LEU A 748 -8.37 8.14 19.21
N GLU A 749 -8.43 9.26 18.50
CA GLU A 749 -9.68 9.84 18.00
C GLU A 749 -10.06 9.27 16.62
N TYR A 750 -9.08 8.94 15.78
CA TYR A 750 -9.30 8.36 14.44
C TYR A 750 -9.85 6.93 14.50
N ARG A 751 -9.60 6.18 15.57
CA ARG A 751 -10.12 4.85 15.87
C ARG A 751 -9.90 3.79 14.79
N SER A 752 -8.64 3.56 14.43
CA SER A 752 -8.33 2.28 13.75
C SER A 752 -8.70 1.11 14.67
N PRO A 753 -9.31 0.03 14.16
CA PRO A 753 -9.66 -1.11 14.98
C PRO A 753 -8.47 -1.66 15.77
N SER A 754 -8.71 -2.09 16.98
CA SER A 754 -7.71 -2.77 17.81
C SER A 754 -7.67 -4.28 17.53
N ALA A 755 -6.65 -4.97 18.06
CA ALA A 755 -6.56 -6.42 17.96
C ALA A 755 -7.76 -7.14 18.60
N ILE A 756 -8.38 -6.54 19.64
CA ILE A 756 -9.56 -7.10 20.32
C ILE A 756 -10.81 -7.02 19.42
N GLU A 757 -10.90 -5.99 18.59
CA GLU A 757 -12.02 -5.78 17.67
C GLU A 757 -11.86 -6.56 16.36
N SER A 758 -10.69 -7.18 16.13
CA SER A 758 -10.43 -7.97 14.93
C SER A 758 -11.37 -9.19 14.84
N PRO A 759 -12.08 -9.37 13.71
CA PRO A 759 -12.91 -10.52 13.49
C PRO A 759 -12.06 -11.78 13.25
N GLU A 760 -12.68 -12.94 13.38
CA GLU A 760 -12.11 -14.14 12.80
C GLU A 760 -12.07 -14.01 11.27
N VAL A 761 -10.89 -14.15 10.67
CA VAL A 761 -10.72 -14.12 9.22
C VAL A 761 -10.27 -15.48 8.73
N GLU A 762 -11.10 -16.12 7.90
CA GLU A 762 -10.73 -17.31 7.17
C GLU A 762 -10.20 -16.91 5.79
N ALA A 763 -8.88 -16.83 5.66
CA ALA A 763 -8.23 -16.55 4.40
C ALA A 763 -8.28 -17.80 3.50
N ILE A 764 -8.83 -17.67 2.30
CA ILE A 764 -9.01 -18.77 1.34
C ILE A 764 -8.21 -18.43 0.08
N ILE A 765 -7.12 -19.17 -0.14
CA ILE A 765 -6.28 -18.99 -1.30
C ILE A 765 -6.91 -19.66 -2.51
N VAL A 766 -6.99 -18.91 -3.62
CA VAL A 766 -7.39 -19.39 -4.94
C VAL A 766 -6.23 -19.18 -5.90
N GLU A 767 -5.92 -20.20 -6.70
CA GLU A 767 -4.76 -20.21 -7.59
C GLU A 767 -5.17 -20.37 -9.06
N SER A 768 -5.59 -19.28 -9.70
CA SER A 768 -5.74 -19.25 -11.15
C SER A 768 -4.41 -18.86 -11.80
N VAL A 769 -3.54 -19.83 -11.96
CA VAL A 769 -2.16 -19.63 -12.44
C VAL A 769 -2.11 -18.72 -13.67
N ASP A 770 -1.45 -17.56 -13.53
CA ASP A 770 -1.34 -16.58 -14.61
C ASP A 770 -0.18 -16.92 -15.56
N PRO A 771 -0.38 -16.90 -16.88
CA PRO A 771 0.66 -17.29 -17.83
C PRO A 771 1.86 -16.32 -17.87
N GLU A 772 1.69 -15.08 -17.43
CA GLU A 772 2.73 -14.04 -17.49
C GLU A 772 3.36 -13.74 -16.11
N GLY A 773 2.78 -14.26 -15.02
CA GLY A 773 3.31 -14.05 -13.67
C GLY A 773 4.48 -14.98 -13.33
N PRO A 774 5.41 -14.57 -12.44
CA PRO A 774 6.52 -15.42 -12.03
C PRO A 774 5.98 -16.67 -11.33
N PHE A 775 6.27 -17.84 -11.87
CA PHE A 775 5.66 -19.13 -11.48
C PHE A 775 4.12 -19.14 -11.51
N GLY A 776 3.50 -18.17 -12.18
CA GLY A 776 2.04 -18.02 -12.25
C GLY A 776 1.42 -17.15 -11.17
N ALA A 777 2.23 -16.41 -10.41
CA ALA A 777 1.75 -15.55 -9.33
C ALA A 777 1.13 -14.24 -9.87
N LYS A 778 0.15 -13.72 -9.11
CA LYS A 778 -0.44 -12.40 -9.28
C LYS A 778 -0.29 -11.58 -7.97
N GLU A 779 -0.93 -10.42 -7.90
CA GLU A 779 -0.95 -9.64 -6.69
C GLU A 779 -1.77 -10.31 -5.57
N CYS A 780 -1.46 -9.97 -4.33
CA CYS A 780 -2.27 -10.34 -3.17
C CYS A 780 -2.22 -9.22 -2.14
N SER A 781 -3.21 -8.37 -2.11
CA SER A 781 -3.35 -7.33 -1.10
C SER A 781 -4.48 -6.33 -1.40
N GLU A 782 -4.35 -5.56 -2.47
CA GLU A 782 -5.26 -4.46 -2.79
C GLU A 782 -6.61 -4.97 -3.29
N GLY A 783 -6.62 -6.07 -4.02
CA GLY A 783 -7.84 -6.69 -4.56
C GLY A 783 -8.79 -7.18 -3.48
N SER A 784 -8.28 -7.71 -2.39
CA SER A 784 -9.10 -8.23 -1.29
C SER A 784 -9.83 -7.11 -0.52
N LEU A 785 -9.19 -5.97 -0.30
CA LEU A 785 -9.73 -4.90 0.56
C LEU A 785 -11.08 -4.35 0.06
N ALA A 786 -11.23 -4.17 -1.25
CA ALA A 786 -12.38 -3.48 -1.81
C ALA A 786 -13.72 -4.25 -1.66
N ALA A 787 -13.69 -5.56 -1.36
CA ALA A 787 -14.88 -6.36 -1.07
C ALA A 787 -15.37 -6.23 0.37
N THR A 788 -14.53 -5.83 1.32
CA THR A 788 -14.87 -5.88 2.76
C THR A 788 -15.98 -4.91 3.14
N ILE A 789 -15.88 -3.65 2.70
CA ILE A 789 -16.88 -2.63 3.04
C ILE A 789 -18.28 -3.02 2.55
N PRO A 790 -18.46 -3.38 1.25
CA PRO A 790 -19.79 -3.77 0.77
C PRO A 790 -20.26 -5.11 1.35
N ALA A 791 -19.38 -6.06 1.68
CA ALA A 791 -19.78 -7.29 2.34
C ALA A 791 -20.40 -7.02 3.72
N ILE A 792 -19.79 -6.11 4.50
CA ILE A 792 -20.32 -5.67 5.81
C ILE A 792 -21.64 -4.90 5.62
N ALA A 793 -21.74 -3.97 4.65
CA ALA A 793 -22.97 -3.23 4.35
C ALA A 793 -24.12 -4.18 3.99
N ASN A 794 -23.87 -5.18 3.17
CA ASN A 794 -24.85 -6.20 2.77
C ASN A 794 -25.22 -7.13 3.92
N ALA A 795 -24.29 -7.41 4.83
CA ALA A 795 -24.56 -8.19 6.04
C ALA A 795 -25.44 -7.42 7.05
N ILE A 796 -25.21 -6.11 7.21
CA ILE A 796 -26.08 -5.23 8.01
C ILE A 796 -27.51 -5.23 7.45
N TYR A 797 -27.65 -5.17 6.12
CA TYR A 797 -28.99 -5.27 5.51
C TYR A 797 -29.67 -6.60 5.81
N ASP A 798 -28.96 -7.71 5.71
CA ASP A 798 -29.50 -9.03 6.05
C ASP A 798 -29.89 -9.14 7.51
N ALA A 799 -29.12 -8.54 8.41
CA ALA A 799 -29.33 -8.57 9.84
C ALA A 799 -30.58 -7.77 10.28
N VAL A 800 -30.75 -6.56 9.77
CA VAL A 800 -31.74 -5.60 10.29
C VAL A 800 -32.55 -4.88 9.20
N GLY A 801 -32.31 -5.17 7.92
CA GLY A 801 -33.09 -4.67 6.79
C GLY A 801 -32.98 -3.17 6.53
N VAL A 802 -31.83 -2.56 6.84
CA VAL A 802 -31.54 -1.16 6.48
C VAL A 802 -30.38 -1.10 5.51
N ARG A 803 -30.48 -0.26 4.47
CA ARG A 803 -29.42 -0.03 3.49
C ARG A 803 -28.65 1.24 3.86
N LEU A 804 -27.36 1.06 4.20
CA LEU A 804 -26.45 2.15 4.49
C LEU A 804 -25.67 2.51 3.22
N ARG A 805 -25.64 3.79 2.86
CA ARG A 805 -25.02 4.30 1.63
C ARG A 805 -23.93 5.33 1.93
N GLU A 806 -23.62 5.54 3.21
CA GLU A 806 -22.54 6.38 3.68
C GLU A 806 -21.65 5.59 4.67
N ALA A 807 -20.39 5.41 4.32
CA ALA A 807 -19.38 4.77 5.19
C ALA A 807 -18.52 5.86 5.87
N PRO A 808 -18.11 5.62 7.15
CA PRO A 808 -18.26 4.42 7.96
C PRO A 808 -19.70 4.25 8.52
N PHE A 809 -20.08 3.01 8.80
CA PHE A 809 -21.39 2.64 9.38
C PHE A 809 -21.33 2.78 10.90
N THR A 810 -21.13 4.00 11.37
CA THR A 810 -21.05 4.27 12.82
C THR A 810 -22.36 3.90 13.52
N PRO A 811 -22.32 3.61 14.84
CA PRO A 811 -23.54 3.33 15.61
C PRO A 811 -24.62 4.38 15.42
N GLU A 812 -24.24 5.66 15.33
CA GLU A 812 -25.18 6.76 15.11
C GLU A 812 -25.86 6.69 13.74
N ARG A 813 -25.09 6.39 12.66
CA ARG A 813 -25.65 6.24 11.29
C ARG A 813 -26.59 5.03 11.21
N VAL A 814 -26.17 3.90 11.81
CA VAL A 814 -27.00 2.68 11.87
C VAL A 814 -28.29 2.92 12.65
N LEU A 815 -28.20 3.52 13.83
CA LEU A 815 -29.35 3.83 14.67
C LEU A 815 -30.33 4.81 13.98
N THR A 816 -29.79 5.81 13.26
CA THR A 816 -30.61 6.74 12.47
C THR A 816 -31.38 6.01 11.38
N ALA A 817 -30.73 5.07 10.68
CA ALA A 817 -31.36 4.24 9.66
C ALA A 817 -32.46 3.32 10.24
N LEU A 818 -32.20 2.71 11.39
CA LEU A 818 -33.17 1.87 12.11
C LEU A 818 -34.41 2.68 12.55
N ARG A 819 -34.20 3.90 13.06
CA ARG A 819 -35.30 4.80 13.46
C ARG A 819 -36.11 5.25 12.23
N ALA A 820 -35.45 5.59 11.11
CA ALA A 820 -36.14 5.95 9.87
C ALA A 820 -37.01 4.79 9.36
N LYS A 821 -36.47 3.56 9.35
CA LYS A 821 -37.21 2.33 8.99
C LYS A 821 -38.44 2.13 9.88
N LYS A 822 -38.29 2.23 11.23
CA LYS A 822 -39.39 2.09 12.20
C LYS A 822 -40.50 3.12 11.99
N ASN A 823 -40.14 4.33 11.52
CA ASN A 823 -41.09 5.42 11.26
C ASN A 823 -41.66 5.39 9.83
N GLY A 824 -41.35 4.38 9.01
CA GLY A 824 -41.82 4.27 7.61
C GLY A 824 -41.28 5.35 6.69
N LYS A 825 -40.18 6.02 7.08
CA LYS A 825 -39.53 7.07 6.27
C LYS A 825 -38.41 6.43 5.44
N ALA A 826 -38.32 6.83 4.16
CA ALA A 826 -37.13 6.55 3.36
C ALA A 826 -35.94 7.34 3.96
N LEU A 827 -34.76 6.72 4.03
CA LEU A 827 -33.52 7.46 4.35
C LEU A 827 -33.23 8.44 3.22
N ASN A 828 -33.48 9.73 3.44
CA ASN A 828 -32.98 10.80 2.60
C ASN A 828 -31.59 11.17 3.10
N LEU A 829 -30.52 10.76 2.35
CA LEU A 829 -29.14 11.17 2.63
C LEU A 829 -28.92 12.69 2.52
N THR A 830 -29.86 13.45 1.97
CA THR A 830 -29.84 14.90 1.91
C THR A 830 -30.39 15.60 3.15
N GLU A 831 -31.07 14.85 4.06
CA GLU A 831 -31.58 15.35 5.34
C GLU A 831 -30.82 14.79 6.55
N GLY A 832 -29.76 14.00 6.32
CA GLY A 832 -29.01 13.36 7.38
C GLY A 832 -27.82 14.18 7.80
N VAL A 833 -27.74 14.41 9.11
CA VAL A 833 -26.63 14.97 9.87
C VAL A 833 -26.09 16.27 9.26
N ASP A 834 -26.60 17.38 9.76
CA ASP A 834 -25.95 18.67 9.65
C ASP A 834 -24.47 18.48 9.99
N PRO A 835 -23.52 18.64 9.05
CA PRO A 835 -22.09 18.52 9.36
C PRO A 835 -21.62 19.56 10.37
N THR A 836 -22.50 20.52 10.74
CA THR A 836 -22.29 21.51 11.79
C THR A 836 -22.94 21.11 13.12
N SER A 837 -23.71 20.00 13.16
CA SER A 837 -24.30 19.53 14.40
C SER A 837 -23.19 19.01 15.33
N PRO A 838 -23.00 19.62 16.52
CA PRO A 838 -21.92 19.20 17.38
C PRO A 838 -22.17 17.76 17.83
N VAL A 839 -21.22 16.85 17.53
CA VAL A 839 -21.15 15.56 18.21
C VAL A 839 -21.13 15.87 19.70
N ARG A 840 -22.23 15.58 20.41
CA ARG A 840 -22.29 15.74 21.85
C ARG A 840 -21.41 14.65 22.46
N PHE A 841 -20.14 14.96 22.61
CA PHE A 841 -19.30 14.23 23.55
C PHE A 841 -19.95 14.41 24.94
N ARG A 842 -20.29 13.31 25.62
CA ARG A 842 -20.60 13.36 27.02
C ARG A 842 -19.39 13.96 27.72
N GLU A 843 -19.59 15.14 28.29
CA GLU A 843 -18.61 15.82 29.11
C GLU A 843 -18.22 14.91 30.28
N HIS A 844 -17.04 14.33 30.20
CA HIS A 844 -16.29 14.01 31.40
C HIS A 844 -15.24 15.10 31.55
N GLY A 845 -15.62 16.12 32.31
CA GLY A 845 -14.87 17.14 33.00
C GLY A 845 -13.53 17.59 32.40
N GLY A 846 -13.53 18.60 31.53
CA GLY A 846 -12.34 19.31 31.10
C GLY A 846 -12.68 20.34 30.01
N ALA A 847 -13.07 21.56 30.42
CA ALA A 847 -13.52 22.60 29.51
C ALA A 847 -12.40 23.11 28.61
N LEU A 848 -12.55 22.93 27.29
CA LEU A 848 -11.94 23.78 26.28
C LEU A 848 -13.02 24.75 25.77
N CYS A 849 -13.03 25.96 26.31
CA CYS A 849 -13.94 27.05 25.91
C CYS A 849 -13.29 27.81 24.73
N TYR A 850 -13.83 27.65 23.51
CA TYR A 850 -13.49 28.51 22.39
C TYR A 850 -14.60 29.55 22.22
N LYS A 851 -14.37 30.79 22.65
CA LYS A 851 -15.19 31.94 22.27
C LYS A 851 -14.55 32.58 21.04
N GLY A 852 -15.27 32.59 19.92
CA GLY A 852 -14.83 33.21 18.69
C GLY A 852 -14.62 34.72 18.84
N LYS A 853 -13.38 35.12 18.78
CA LYS A 853 -12.85 36.37 18.26
C LYS A 853 -11.47 35.98 17.72
N GLY A 854 -11.06 36.59 16.61
CA GLY A 854 -9.89 36.20 15.83
C GLY A 854 -8.63 35.81 16.60
N PRO A 855 -7.66 35.16 16.01
CA PRO A 855 -6.61 34.44 16.71
C PRO A 855 -5.69 35.40 17.46
N GLU A 856 -6.03 35.68 18.73
CA GLU A 856 -5.01 36.06 19.69
C GLU A 856 -4.25 34.78 20.06
N ARG A 857 -2.94 34.82 19.94
CA ARG A 857 -2.01 33.75 20.28
C ARG A 857 -2.29 33.27 21.71
N HIS A 858 -2.87 32.08 21.86
CA HIS A 858 -2.90 31.41 23.15
C HIS A 858 -1.85 30.29 23.13
N ALA A 859 -0.73 30.60 23.84
CA ALA A 859 0.19 29.60 24.31
C ALA A 859 -0.60 28.56 25.13
N LEU A 860 -0.48 27.30 24.78
CA LEU A 860 -0.96 26.18 25.62
C LEU A 860 -0.20 26.21 26.94
N ASP A 861 -0.86 26.73 28.00
CA ASP A 861 -0.32 26.70 29.36
C ASP A 861 -0.31 25.25 29.88
N ARG A 862 0.83 24.58 29.73
CA ARG A 862 1.13 23.25 30.28
C ARG A 862 1.35 23.23 31.80
N SER A 863 1.15 24.35 32.52
CA SER A 863 1.46 24.48 33.97
C SER A 863 0.39 23.91 34.89
N ARG A 864 -0.69 23.27 34.39
CA ARG A 864 -1.77 22.70 35.22
C ARG A 864 -1.98 21.21 35.10
N CYS A 865 -0.92 20.42 34.92
CA CYS A 865 -0.94 19.00 35.32
C CYS A 865 -0.45 18.93 36.78
N GLY A 866 -1.36 19.09 37.71
CA GLY A 866 -1.07 18.91 39.14
C GLY A 866 -0.73 17.44 39.42
N THR A 867 0.44 17.20 39.94
CA THR A 867 0.86 15.97 40.57
C THR A 867 -0.10 15.63 41.70
N SER A 868 -1.00 14.66 41.51
CA SER A 868 -1.70 14.02 42.61
C SER A 868 -0.74 13.06 43.29
N SER A 869 -0.20 13.42 44.42
CA SER A 869 0.53 12.58 45.37
C SER A 869 -0.42 11.47 45.87
N VAL A 870 -0.03 10.22 45.65
CA VAL A 870 -0.63 9.06 46.31
C VAL A 870 -0.11 9.03 47.77
N PRO A 871 -0.97 8.93 48.79
CA PRO A 871 -0.49 8.73 50.14
C PRO A 871 -0.02 7.29 50.32
N GLY A 872 1.20 7.11 50.78
CA GLY A 872 1.71 5.84 51.23
C GLY A 872 0.98 5.43 52.53
N GLY A 873 0.52 4.19 52.59
CA GLY A 873 0.11 3.49 53.80
C GLY A 873 1.00 2.28 53.97
N ALA A 874 1.80 2.31 55.01
CA ALA A 874 2.48 1.13 55.51
C ALA A 874 1.46 0.17 56.12
N ASP A 875 1.55 -1.11 55.74
CA ASP A 875 1.78 -2.30 56.59
C ASP A 875 1.83 -3.54 55.67
#